data_e0d4b003ab7a1791ad81cdbdb8b4f323
#
_entry.id   e0d4b003ab7a1791ad81cdbdb8b4f323
#
_cell.length_a   1.000
_cell.length_b   1.000
_cell.length_c   1.000
_cell.angle_alpha   90.00
_cell.angle_beta   90.00
_cell.angle_gamma   90.00
#
_symmetry.space_group_name_H-M   'P 1'
#
loop_
_entity.id
_entity.type
_entity.pdbx_description
1 polymer ?
#
loop_
_entity_poly.entity_id
_entity_poly.type
_entity_poly.pdbx_seq_one_letter_code
_entity_poly.pdbx_strand_id
1 'polypeptide(L)'
;MWGKMNYLENLLKILMLSALVLPLFAQESESEDEDEGLEVVITTATKTEKDILNTSQAVTALTGNQLLELGLNNIKDLNNMIPGLYVQNTDTNAPIITLRGIRTENVTELGDPAVGIHVDGVYVARPQAANALMFDLERTELTRGPQGTLYGRNSVVGTLNIVTAKPNFDIQGGSLNLVGGKLNEAGLRMHYNLPVSDRLAVRFAYMEQSKDSFLDGYWDGSQLDWRRLPNSISSQFQPITSSDQRSYLSDYAWYLGCETEACTAEPWQFGVPFTKVKADPSEFYTAINDSAWRISATYIISDKTDINFQFENYEDNGFGWTNVLSCELMKTRQGASAKGAPANTCTDILGSENRYQAYANTPGFNDMVIDSFRAVLKHQIDNSTSLTVNYGFQELEQSSQFEIDSGVNYQYGMAFNINRLLTKSHVFDAYIDGADDKLAWVGGFFASTEDNDMLANFTAELNGHDYFWQPNRELNHYAVYGQATYALRDDLFFTFGGRFSYDEKSDVGGRNINCNSGNGCYPAIYDTGGNPFDAINQLAPDYWVQMGKMVDGVDCVAPQIGCGVVVTNNDTSQTWDNFSWRLGLDWDMSDLSFMYAYLANAYKSGSLADVYVAPSNSTLYAEGQRVDLNYDPEYVTTGEWGVKAKNEENTLNYSFNIFYTIYEGKQFTGNLPVDVVEVYGYDSDPNSPTFGEFTYYDQGVTIWTTENFGEQQHWGVEFEYTWLPYDGGRLSGFMTSYHTEFTEDFVTMWRYGQDALFGRDYGASIDPGNPNNFVNLKGNEAPYTPDLALTVRFEHTYKLRNGMELKPGVNYHWEAESYVTPWNMDKHVNDEGGCDGPGYFCLPLENFTDKRPAWEMFDLFLTLDSKDNWYIQYASYNHKSEVVPWYIGVEAGIPRGAYSAPSQKVVRFGYYW
;
A
#
# COMPACT_ATOMS: atom_id res chain seq x y z
N MET A 1 -33.46 -5.60 9.73
CA MET A 1 -33.65 -6.67 10.73
C MET A 1 -33.63 -8.08 10.14
N TRP A 2 -33.86 -8.26 8.85
CA TRP A 2 -33.81 -9.57 8.18
C TRP A 2 -32.37 -9.95 7.70
N GLY A 3 -31.49 -9.00 7.47
CA GLY A 3 -30.09 -9.28 7.12
C GLY A 3 -29.27 -9.93 8.22
N LYS A 4 -29.55 -9.59 9.50
CA LYS A 4 -28.82 -10.15 10.65
C LYS A 4 -29.15 -11.60 10.98
N MET A 5 -30.24 -12.15 10.48
CA MET A 5 -30.60 -13.56 10.70
C MET A 5 -29.75 -14.52 9.84
N ASN A 6 -29.32 -14.09 8.67
CA ASN A 6 -28.45 -14.92 7.80
C ASN A 6 -27.03 -15.10 8.37
N TYR A 7 -26.53 -14.16 9.17
CA TYR A 7 -25.21 -14.25 9.79
C TYR A 7 -25.14 -15.34 10.86
N LEU A 8 -26.19 -15.43 11.70
CA LEU A 8 -26.24 -16.48 12.72
C LEU A 8 -26.40 -17.89 12.10
N GLU A 9 -27.09 -17.99 10.98
CA GLU A 9 -27.27 -19.24 10.25
C GLU A 9 -25.99 -19.70 9.56
N ASN A 10 -25.17 -18.81 9.05
CA ASN A 10 -23.85 -19.11 8.51
C ASN A 10 -22.85 -19.46 9.61
N LEU A 11 -22.86 -18.75 10.74
CA LEU A 11 -22.06 -19.10 11.91
C LEU A 11 -22.39 -20.50 12.45
N LEU A 12 -23.68 -20.84 12.51
CA LEU A 12 -24.16 -22.17 12.89
C LEU A 12 -23.77 -23.25 11.87
N LYS A 13 -23.76 -22.94 10.59
CA LYS A 13 -23.30 -23.88 9.54
C LYS A 13 -21.78 -24.13 9.65
N ILE A 14 -21.00 -23.11 9.98
CA ILE A 14 -19.54 -23.23 10.19
C ILE A 14 -19.26 -24.03 11.46
N LEU A 15 -19.96 -23.76 12.55
CA LEU A 15 -19.85 -24.54 13.77
C LEU A 15 -20.35 -26.00 13.59
N MET A 16 -21.37 -26.24 12.74
CA MET A 16 -21.81 -27.59 12.39
C MET A 16 -20.84 -28.28 11.43
N LEU A 17 -20.17 -27.59 10.50
CA LEU A 17 -19.12 -28.18 9.67
C LEU A 17 -17.88 -28.57 10.51
N SER A 18 -17.50 -27.76 11.47
CA SER A 18 -16.42 -28.12 12.41
C SER A 18 -16.79 -29.30 13.32
N ALA A 19 -18.07 -29.45 13.64
CA ALA A 19 -18.59 -30.59 14.40
C ALA A 19 -18.77 -31.89 13.57
N LEU A 20 -18.90 -31.77 12.25
CA LEU A 20 -19.05 -32.92 11.34
C LEU A 20 -17.72 -33.56 10.90
N VAL A 21 -16.59 -32.92 11.21
CA VAL A 21 -15.24 -33.48 11.02
C VAL A 21 -14.74 -34.19 12.30
N LEU A 22 -15.61 -34.43 13.29
CA LEU A 22 -15.30 -35.27 14.45
C LEU A 22 -15.08 -36.75 14.05
N PRO A 23 -14.21 -37.47 14.73
CA PRO A 23 -13.39 -38.54 14.18
C PRO A 23 -14.19 -39.79 13.83
N LEU A 24 -14.11 -40.19 12.57
CA LEU A 24 -14.59 -41.48 12.10
C LEU A 24 -13.58 -42.62 12.36
N PHE A 25 -12.42 -42.32 12.95
CA PHE A 25 -11.38 -43.33 13.24
C PHE A 25 -10.61 -42.99 14.54
N ALA A 26 -11.24 -43.20 15.69
CA ALA A 26 -10.51 -43.30 16.93
C ALA A 26 -10.09 -44.76 17.15
N GLN A 27 -8.81 -45.03 17.02
CA GLN A 27 -8.22 -46.27 17.57
C GLN A 27 -7.05 -45.81 18.45
N GLU A 28 -7.27 -45.97 19.77
CA GLU A 28 -6.29 -45.71 20.82
C GLU A 28 -5.00 -46.50 20.55
N SER A 29 -3.88 -45.78 20.48
CA SER A 29 -2.56 -46.33 20.75
C SER A 29 -1.95 -45.52 21.87
N GLU A 30 -1.84 -46.10 23.06
CA GLU A 30 -1.05 -45.53 24.15
C GLU A 30 0.41 -45.43 23.69
N SER A 31 0.87 -44.21 23.46
CA SER A 31 2.28 -43.84 23.45
C SER A 31 2.45 -42.76 24.52
N GLU A 32 3.38 -42.97 25.44
CA GLU A 32 3.87 -41.94 26.34
C GLU A 32 4.58 -40.86 25.45
N ASP A 33 3.85 -39.88 24.99
CA ASP A 33 4.38 -38.65 24.38
C ASP A 33 4.24 -37.54 25.41
N GLU A 34 5.31 -36.81 25.61
CA GLU A 34 5.34 -35.56 26.38
C GLU A 34 4.20 -34.66 25.92
N ASP A 35 3.50 -34.06 26.87
CA ASP A 35 2.36 -33.15 26.68
C ASP A 35 2.83 -31.89 25.93
N GLU A 36 2.81 -31.93 24.61
CA GLU A 36 3.18 -30.80 23.76
C GLU A 36 2.04 -29.77 23.75
N GLY A 37 2.04 -28.88 24.76
CA GLY A 37 1.19 -27.71 24.80
C GLY A 37 1.51 -26.72 23.66
N LEU A 38 0.77 -25.60 23.57
CA LEU A 38 1.04 -24.54 22.62
C LEU A 38 2.42 -23.91 22.87
N GLU A 39 3.15 -23.69 21.79
CA GLU A 39 4.46 -23.00 21.81
C GLU A 39 4.32 -21.58 22.41
N VAL A 40 5.26 -21.20 23.24
CA VAL A 40 5.34 -19.82 23.78
C VAL A 40 5.88 -18.91 22.69
N VAL A 41 5.07 -17.95 22.27
CA VAL A 41 5.45 -16.97 21.26
C VAL A 41 6.04 -15.74 21.94
N ILE A 42 7.30 -15.47 21.67
CA ILE A 42 8.00 -14.28 22.17
C ILE A 42 7.79 -13.11 21.21
N THR A 43 7.60 -11.92 21.77
CA THR A 43 7.50 -10.66 21.02
C THR A 43 8.50 -9.62 21.53
N THR A 44 8.94 -8.75 20.63
CA THR A 44 9.81 -7.60 20.93
C THR A 44 9.05 -6.27 20.87
N ALA A 45 7.72 -6.32 20.86
CA ALA A 45 6.85 -5.17 20.75
C ALA A 45 7.10 -4.04 21.77
N THR A 46 7.75 -4.34 22.90
CA THR A 46 8.15 -3.36 23.92
C THR A 46 9.65 -3.07 23.96
N LYS A 47 10.39 -3.37 22.89
CA LYS A 47 11.87 -3.35 22.79
C LYS A 47 12.59 -4.32 23.73
N THR A 48 11.85 -5.10 24.48
CA THR A 48 12.33 -6.19 25.32
C THR A 48 11.59 -7.47 24.95
N GLU A 49 12.26 -8.60 25.04
CA GLU A 49 11.64 -9.90 24.76
C GLU A 49 10.62 -10.26 25.86
N LYS A 50 9.38 -10.51 25.48
CA LYS A 50 8.28 -10.90 26.37
C LYS A 50 7.41 -11.96 25.73
N ASP A 51 6.79 -12.80 26.54
CA ASP A 51 5.69 -13.65 26.08
C ASP A 51 4.54 -12.78 25.57
N ILE A 52 4.01 -13.13 24.38
CA ILE A 52 2.90 -12.41 23.74
C ILE A 52 1.67 -12.35 24.66
N LEU A 53 1.44 -13.36 25.51
CA LEU A 53 0.34 -13.40 26.45
C LEU A 53 0.49 -12.37 27.59
N ASN A 54 1.72 -11.95 27.89
CA ASN A 54 2.03 -10.99 28.96
C ASN A 54 2.37 -9.59 28.40
N THR A 55 1.97 -9.31 27.17
CA THR A 55 2.23 -8.03 26.48
C THR A 55 0.99 -7.14 26.52
N SER A 56 1.14 -5.91 27.02
CA SER A 56 0.08 -4.92 27.29
C SER A 56 -0.45 -4.23 26.03
N GLN A 57 -0.69 -4.97 24.98
CA GLN A 57 -1.22 -4.49 23.70
C GLN A 57 -1.64 -5.64 22.80
N ALA A 58 -2.47 -5.35 21.81
CA ALA A 58 -2.82 -6.32 20.78
C ALA A 58 -1.62 -6.59 19.88
N VAL A 59 -1.16 -7.83 19.82
CA VAL A 59 -0.03 -8.28 18.96
C VAL A 59 -0.41 -9.59 18.32
N THR A 60 -0.18 -9.72 17.04
CA THR A 60 -0.21 -10.99 16.30
C THR A 60 1.20 -11.29 15.82
N ALA A 61 1.71 -12.47 16.11
CA ALA A 61 3.01 -12.93 15.66
C ALA A 61 2.86 -14.24 14.86
N LEU A 62 3.57 -14.33 13.75
CA LEU A 62 3.66 -15.51 12.89
C LEU A 62 5.13 -15.95 12.85
N THR A 63 5.39 -17.20 13.23
CA THR A 63 6.74 -17.76 13.18
C THR A 63 7.19 -18.01 11.73
N GLY A 64 8.50 -18.09 11.49
CA GLY A 64 9.07 -18.39 10.17
C GLY A 64 8.51 -19.69 9.59
N ASN A 65 8.30 -20.72 10.42
CA ASN A 65 7.68 -21.98 10.01
C ASN A 65 6.23 -21.77 9.55
N GLN A 66 5.43 -21.01 10.31
CA GLN A 66 4.05 -20.69 9.92
C GLN A 66 4.00 -19.91 8.62
N LEU A 67 4.92 -18.96 8.42
CA LEU A 67 5.02 -18.19 7.15
C LEU A 67 5.32 -19.13 5.97
N LEU A 68 6.23 -20.08 6.13
CA LEU A 68 6.55 -21.08 5.10
C LEU A 68 5.40 -22.04 4.85
N GLU A 69 4.76 -22.59 5.88
CA GLU A 69 3.62 -23.50 5.78
C GLU A 69 2.42 -22.86 5.07
N LEU A 70 2.15 -21.59 5.37
CA LEU A 70 1.07 -20.81 4.73
C LEU A 70 1.48 -20.27 3.37
N GLY A 71 2.78 -20.26 3.05
CA GLY A 71 3.32 -19.71 1.81
C GLY A 71 3.19 -18.20 1.72
N LEU A 72 3.35 -17.52 2.84
CA LEU A 72 3.33 -16.06 2.93
C LEU A 72 4.71 -15.53 2.52
N ASN A 73 4.76 -14.88 1.37
CA ASN A 73 6.01 -14.53 0.68
C ASN A 73 6.29 -13.02 0.68
N ASN A 74 5.26 -12.21 0.92
CA ASN A 74 5.32 -10.76 0.97
C ASN A 74 4.31 -10.24 2.01
N ILE A 75 4.36 -8.95 2.33
CA ILE A 75 3.49 -8.38 3.36
C ILE A 75 2.00 -8.39 2.96
N LYS A 76 1.68 -8.41 1.68
CA LYS A 76 0.30 -8.52 1.19
C LYS A 76 -0.30 -9.89 1.50
N ASP A 77 0.51 -10.93 1.56
CA ASP A 77 0.06 -12.27 1.91
C ASP A 77 -0.37 -12.37 3.40
N LEU A 78 -0.01 -11.38 4.23
CA LEU A 78 -0.48 -11.26 5.61
C LEU A 78 -1.96 -10.83 5.71
N ASN A 79 -2.56 -10.35 4.61
CA ASN A 79 -3.99 -10.13 4.54
C ASN A 79 -4.74 -11.40 4.95
N ASN A 80 -5.85 -11.24 5.65
CA ASN A 80 -6.68 -12.35 6.15
C ASN A 80 -6.00 -13.23 7.21
N MET A 81 -4.73 -12.95 7.58
CA MET A 81 -4.00 -13.68 8.63
C MET A 81 -3.93 -12.89 9.94
N ILE A 82 -4.07 -11.58 9.87
CA ILE A 82 -3.94 -10.66 11.00
C ILE A 82 -5.20 -9.80 11.12
N PRO A 83 -5.79 -9.67 12.32
CA PRO A 83 -6.99 -8.87 12.53
C PRO A 83 -6.82 -7.42 12.08
N GLY A 84 -7.76 -6.92 11.29
CA GLY A 84 -7.82 -5.53 10.85
C GLY A 84 -6.71 -5.05 9.93
N LEU A 85 -5.87 -5.95 9.44
CA LEU A 85 -4.83 -5.66 8.46
C LEU A 85 -5.37 -5.79 7.04
N TYR A 86 -5.15 -4.76 6.24
CA TYR A 86 -5.35 -4.79 4.80
C TYR A 86 -4.16 -4.14 4.11
N VAL A 87 -3.47 -4.87 3.24
CA VAL A 87 -2.33 -4.40 2.47
C VAL A 87 -2.69 -4.42 1.00
N GLN A 88 -2.51 -3.29 0.36
CA GLN A 88 -2.74 -3.08 -1.07
C GLN A 88 -1.46 -2.56 -1.70
N ASN A 89 -1.08 -3.07 -2.85
CA ASN A 89 -0.04 -2.45 -3.65
C ASN A 89 -0.64 -1.31 -4.47
N THR A 90 0.07 -0.20 -4.51
CA THR A 90 -0.22 0.88 -5.47
C THR A 90 0.30 0.51 -6.85
N ASP A 91 -0.03 1.34 -7.81
CA ASP A 91 0.50 1.24 -9.17
C ASP A 91 2.04 1.35 -9.20
N THR A 92 2.64 2.01 -8.19
CA THR A 92 4.12 2.13 -8.02
C THR A 92 4.76 0.98 -7.25
N ASN A 93 4.06 -0.13 -7.01
CA ASN A 93 4.47 -1.23 -6.13
C ASN A 93 4.75 -0.85 -4.66
N ALA A 94 4.39 0.35 -4.25
CA ALA A 94 4.46 0.73 -2.85
C ALA A 94 3.27 0.12 -2.09
N PRO A 95 3.50 -0.64 -1.02
CA PRO A 95 2.40 -1.18 -0.23
C PRO A 95 1.74 -0.09 0.60
N ILE A 96 0.42 0.05 0.45
CA ILE A 96 -0.41 0.81 1.37
C ILE A 96 -0.92 -0.14 2.45
N ILE A 97 -0.53 0.11 3.67
CA ILE A 97 -0.95 -0.68 4.83
C ILE A 97 -2.10 0.06 5.52
N THR A 98 -3.25 -0.58 5.56
CA THR A 98 -4.41 -0.15 6.34
C THR A 98 -4.50 -1.02 7.59
N LEU A 99 -4.61 -0.42 8.75
CA LEU A 99 -4.77 -1.13 10.01
C LEU A 99 -5.86 -0.47 10.84
N ARG A 100 -6.88 -1.24 11.24
CA ARG A 100 -8.07 -0.73 11.96
C ARG A 100 -8.75 0.46 11.25
N GLY A 101 -8.75 0.47 9.91
CA GLY A 101 -9.32 1.55 9.09
C GLY A 101 -8.45 2.79 8.90
N ILE A 102 -7.26 2.84 9.49
CA ILE A 102 -6.32 3.95 9.33
C ILE A 102 -5.25 3.59 8.32
N ARG A 103 -5.00 4.47 7.36
CA ARG A 103 -4.05 4.28 6.26
C ARG A 103 -3.41 5.59 5.83
N THR A 104 -2.30 5.50 5.13
CA THR A 104 -1.68 6.62 4.42
C THR A 104 -2.13 6.60 2.95
N GLU A 105 -2.58 7.75 2.46
CA GLU A 105 -2.94 7.92 1.04
C GLU A 105 -1.73 8.36 0.20
N ASN A 106 -0.85 9.16 0.77
CA ASN A 106 0.36 9.62 0.09
C ASN A 106 1.47 8.57 0.24
N VAL A 107 1.86 7.94 -0.87
CA VAL A 107 2.92 6.93 -0.96
C VAL A 107 4.18 7.45 -1.66
N THR A 108 4.27 8.76 -1.90
CA THR A 108 5.47 9.40 -2.44
C THR A 108 6.60 9.42 -1.41
N GLU A 109 7.79 9.84 -1.80
CA GLU A 109 8.94 9.98 -0.90
C GLU A 109 8.75 11.04 0.19
N LEU A 110 7.75 11.90 0.08
CA LEU A 110 7.32 12.82 1.15
C LEU A 110 6.26 12.24 2.07
N GLY A 111 5.53 11.22 1.61
CA GLY A 111 4.48 10.57 2.38
C GLY A 111 5.06 9.64 3.42
N ASP A 112 4.66 9.83 4.66
CA ASP A 112 5.03 8.95 5.76
C ASP A 112 3.98 7.85 5.95
N PRO A 113 4.37 6.59 6.27
CA PRO A 113 3.41 5.51 6.52
C PRO A 113 2.68 5.70 7.85
N ALA A 114 1.45 5.19 7.97
CA ALA A 114 0.71 5.15 9.23
C ALA A 114 1.12 3.97 10.14
N VAL A 115 1.69 2.92 9.54
CA VAL A 115 2.24 1.74 10.21
C VAL A 115 3.76 1.76 10.07
N GLY A 116 4.46 1.82 11.19
CA GLY A 116 5.94 1.77 11.22
C GLY A 116 6.45 0.38 10.85
N ILE A 117 7.46 0.31 10.00
CA ILE A 117 8.10 -0.95 9.60
C ILE A 117 9.49 -1.01 10.18
N HIS A 118 9.83 -2.12 10.82
CA HIS A 118 11.13 -2.34 11.44
C HIS A 118 11.65 -3.71 11.05
N VAL A 119 12.96 -3.82 10.86
CA VAL A 119 13.68 -5.09 10.66
C VAL A 119 14.75 -5.21 11.71
N ASP A 120 14.66 -6.25 12.55
CA ASP A 120 15.54 -6.46 13.70
C ASP A 120 15.67 -5.22 14.59
N GLY A 121 14.58 -4.47 14.74
CA GLY A 121 14.52 -3.23 15.52
C GLY A 121 15.00 -1.97 14.80
N VAL A 122 15.52 -2.07 13.57
CA VAL A 122 15.91 -0.93 12.73
C VAL A 122 14.71 -0.44 11.91
N TYR A 123 14.40 0.85 11.99
CA TYR A 123 13.31 1.47 11.21
C TYR A 123 13.61 1.43 9.71
N VAL A 124 12.61 1.08 8.91
CA VAL A 124 12.63 1.06 7.45
C VAL A 124 11.89 2.31 6.94
N ALA A 125 12.62 3.19 6.28
CA ALA A 125 12.09 4.50 5.92
C ALA A 125 11.01 4.44 4.83
N ARG A 126 11.15 3.52 3.85
CA ARG A 126 10.26 3.43 2.71
C ARG A 126 9.46 2.13 2.69
N PRO A 127 8.11 2.22 2.54
CA PRO A 127 7.25 1.03 2.51
C PRO A 127 7.60 0.04 1.39
N GLN A 128 8.14 0.50 0.26
CA GLN A 128 8.58 -0.35 -0.85
C GLN A 128 9.55 -1.44 -0.39
N ALA A 129 10.44 -1.10 0.56
CA ALA A 129 11.41 -2.03 1.11
C ALA A 129 10.78 -3.16 1.94
N ALA A 130 9.55 -3.02 2.40
CA ALA A 130 8.89 -4.04 3.21
C ALA A 130 8.57 -5.32 2.42
N ASN A 131 8.33 -5.21 1.12
CA ASN A 131 8.10 -6.40 0.27
C ASN A 131 9.36 -7.27 0.16
N ALA A 132 10.53 -6.66 0.23
CA ALA A 132 11.84 -7.30 0.11
C ALA A 132 12.18 -8.26 1.26
N LEU A 133 11.52 -8.14 2.40
CA LEU A 133 12.08 -8.60 3.67
C LEU A 133 11.49 -9.94 4.16
N MET A 134 10.56 -10.55 3.40
CA MET A 134 9.80 -11.72 3.85
C MET A 134 10.47 -13.07 3.52
N PHE A 135 11.78 -13.20 3.70
CA PHE A 135 12.49 -14.47 3.53
C PHE A 135 13.47 -14.73 4.68
N ASP A 136 13.67 -16.01 5.01
CA ASP A 136 14.54 -16.47 6.08
C ASP A 136 14.29 -15.73 7.40
N LEU A 137 13.03 -15.75 7.85
CA LEU A 137 12.57 -15.08 9.05
C LEU A 137 12.53 -16.02 10.24
N GLU A 138 12.78 -15.48 11.41
CA GLU A 138 12.43 -16.09 12.68
C GLU A 138 10.92 -15.92 12.93
N ARG A 139 10.41 -14.70 12.75
CA ARG A 139 8.99 -14.35 12.86
C ARG A 139 8.67 -12.97 12.28
N THR A 140 7.38 -12.68 12.14
CA THR A 140 6.84 -11.33 11.95
C THR A 140 5.90 -11.01 13.09
N GLU A 141 5.94 -9.77 13.57
CA GLU A 141 5.10 -9.27 14.64
C GLU A 141 4.35 -8.03 14.16
N LEU A 142 3.02 -8.04 14.20
CA LEU A 142 2.22 -6.84 13.99
C LEU A 142 1.60 -6.40 15.32
N THR A 143 2.02 -5.24 15.78
CA THR A 143 1.46 -4.58 16.95
C THR A 143 0.37 -3.64 16.50
N ARG A 144 -0.81 -3.69 17.11
CA ARG A 144 -1.95 -2.81 16.81
C ARG A 144 -2.09 -1.74 17.90
N GLY A 145 -2.51 -0.54 17.48
CA GLY A 145 -2.60 0.64 18.31
C GLY A 145 -1.33 1.49 18.34
N PRO A 146 -1.39 2.74 18.85
CA PRO A 146 -0.30 3.70 18.80
C PRO A 146 0.98 3.21 19.49
N GLN A 147 2.11 3.34 18.77
CA GLN A 147 3.45 2.97 19.25
C GLN A 147 4.41 4.17 19.33
N GLY A 148 3.85 5.38 19.43
CA GLY A 148 4.62 6.62 19.38
C GLY A 148 5.72 6.75 20.41
N THR A 149 5.61 6.14 21.60
CA THR A 149 6.63 6.25 22.65
C THR A 149 7.91 5.49 22.35
N LEU A 150 7.82 4.22 21.97
CA LEU A 150 9.00 3.37 21.79
C LEU A 150 9.48 3.31 20.34
N TYR A 151 8.55 3.28 19.39
CA TYR A 151 8.87 3.17 17.97
C TYR A 151 8.86 4.53 17.24
N GLY A 152 8.15 5.52 17.79
CA GLY A 152 8.23 6.91 17.35
C GLY A 152 7.25 7.30 16.26
N ARG A 153 7.68 8.22 15.38
CA ARG A 153 6.85 8.72 14.29
C ARG A 153 6.41 7.56 13.36
N ASN A 154 5.34 7.80 12.63
CA ASN A 154 4.86 6.87 11.62
C ASN A 154 4.38 5.50 12.16
N SER A 155 4.16 5.43 13.48
CA SER A 155 3.61 4.27 14.17
C SER A 155 2.28 4.64 14.84
N VAL A 156 1.43 5.36 14.10
CA VAL A 156 0.19 5.94 14.64
C VAL A 156 -0.86 4.91 14.94
N VAL A 157 -0.88 3.80 14.21
CA VAL A 157 -1.89 2.74 14.36
C VAL A 157 -1.25 1.37 14.62
N GLY A 158 0.06 1.26 14.52
CA GLY A 158 0.79 0.03 14.80
C GLY A 158 2.19 0.00 14.23
N THR A 159 2.86 -1.13 14.47
CA THR A 159 4.18 -1.44 13.90
C THR A 159 4.22 -2.86 13.37
N LEU A 160 4.81 -3.03 12.20
CA LEU A 160 5.20 -4.31 11.65
C LEU A 160 6.70 -4.51 11.94
N ASN A 161 7.02 -5.47 12.80
CA ASN A 161 8.39 -5.84 13.10
C ASN A 161 8.72 -7.17 12.44
N ILE A 162 9.72 -7.19 11.59
CA ILE A 162 10.24 -8.34 10.87
C ILE A 162 11.51 -8.77 11.57
N VAL A 163 11.52 -9.97 12.12
CA VAL A 163 12.66 -10.54 12.83
C VAL A 163 13.32 -11.58 11.95
N THR A 164 14.55 -11.35 11.53
CA THR A 164 15.30 -12.26 10.68
C THR A 164 15.90 -13.42 11.48
N ALA A 165 16.07 -14.57 10.83
CA ALA A 165 16.75 -15.71 11.44
C ALA A 165 18.24 -15.40 11.63
N LYS A 166 18.72 -15.48 12.87
CA LYS A 166 20.10 -15.17 13.24
C LYS A 166 21.02 -16.37 13.07
N PRO A 167 22.35 -16.12 12.87
CA PRO A 167 23.36 -17.16 12.94
C PRO A 167 23.31 -17.91 14.28
N ASN A 168 23.29 -19.23 14.21
CA ASN A 168 23.27 -20.13 15.38
C ASN A 168 24.66 -20.77 15.59
N PHE A 169 25.13 -20.83 16.85
CA PHE A 169 26.44 -21.37 17.20
C PHE A 169 26.47 -22.88 17.34
N ASP A 170 25.30 -23.51 17.55
CA ASP A 170 25.17 -24.92 17.86
C ASP A 170 24.83 -25.78 16.64
N ILE A 171 24.27 -25.18 15.59
CA ILE A 171 23.75 -25.89 14.44
C ILE A 171 24.57 -25.56 13.20
N GLN A 172 25.17 -26.59 12.57
CA GLN A 172 25.68 -26.50 11.21
C GLN A 172 24.70 -27.20 10.28
N GLY A 173 24.09 -26.45 9.39
CA GLY A 173 23.09 -27.01 8.50
C GLY A 173 22.34 -25.95 7.72
N GLY A 174 21.37 -26.38 6.94
CA GLY A 174 20.62 -25.48 6.11
C GLY A 174 19.27 -26.03 5.65
N SER A 175 18.60 -25.28 4.80
CA SER A 175 17.40 -25.74 4.12
C SER A 175 17.39 -25.33 2.65
N LEU A 176 16.68 -26.12 1.87
CA LEU A 176 16.32 -25.85 0.49
C LEU A 176 14.82 -26.01 0.32
N ASN A 177 14.15 -24.98 -0.13
CA ASN A 177 12.72 -25.00 -0.44
C ASN A 177 12.52 -24.67 -1.93
N LEU A 178 11.85 -25.56 -2.64
CA LEU A 178 11.49 -25.43 -4.04
C LEU A 178 9.98 -25.24 -4.15
N VAL A 179 9.57 -24.32 -5.00
CA VAL A 179 8.17 -24.03 -5.27
C VAL A 179 7.91 -24.19 -6.77
N GLY A 180 6.80 -24.82 -7.09
CA GLY A 180 6.31 -24.90 -8.47
C GLY A 180 4.80 -24.83 -8.50
N GLY A 181 4.24 -24.10 -9.44
CA GLY A 181 2.82 -23.85 -9.41
C GLY A 181 2.18 -23.51 -10.75
N LYS A 182 0.93 -23.12 -10.65
CA LYS A 182 0.15 -22.58 -11.76
C LYS A 182 0.75 -21.25 -12.22
N LEU A 183 0.52 -20.83 -13.45
CA LEU A 183 1.09 -19.62 -14.04
C LEU A 183 2.63 -19.66 -14.11
N ASN A 184 3.20 -20.81 -14.42
CA ASN A 184 4.65 -21.04 -14.45
C ASN A 184 5.37 -20.59 -13.17
N GLU A 185 4.66 -20.57 -12.04
CA GLU A 185 5.26 -20.21 -10.76
C GLU A 185 6.43 -21.11 -10.43
N ALA A 186 7.58 -20.51 -10.21
CA ALA A 186 8.82 -21.18 -9.79
C ALA A 186 9.46 -20.37 -8.67
N GLY A 187 9.94 -21.05 -7.64
CA GLY A 187 10.60 -20.41 -6.52
C GLY A 187 11.67 -21.29 -5.90
N LEU A 188 12.73 -20.65 -5.46
CA LEU A 188 13.84 -21.23 -4.70
C LEU A 188 14.07 -20.41 -3.45
N ARG A 189 14.14 -21.07 -2.29
CA ARG A 189 14.60 -20.47 -1.04
C ARG A 189 15.60 -21.40 -0.40
N MET A 190 16.70 -20.85 0.05
CA MET A 190 17.70 -21.61 0.77
C MET A 190 18.37 -20.79 1.85
N HIS A 191 18.79 -21.46 2.88
CA HIS A 191 19.72 -20.89 3.83
C HIS A 191 20.75 -21.92 4.26
N TYR A 192 21.89 -21.41 4.73
CA TYR A 192 22.92 -22.23 5.36
C TYR A 192 23.52 -21.50 6.57
N ASN A 193 23.56 -22.19 7.68
CA ASN A 193 24.15 -21.72 8.94
C ASN A 193 25.47 -22.44 9.20
N LEU A 194 26.50 -21.65 9.50
CA LEU A 194 27.87 -22.12 9.73
C LEU A 194 28.41 -21.53 11.05
N PRO A 195 28.51 -22.33 12.12
CA PRO A 195 29.33 -21.96 13.26
C PRO A 195 30.78 -22.06 12.88
N VAL A 196 31.45 -20.92 12.73
CA VAL A 196 32.86 -20.84 12.31
C VAL A 196 33.78 -21.09 13.51
N SER A 197 33.38 -20.64 14.70
CA SER A 197 34.05 -20.84 15.98
C SER A 197 33.07 -20.59 17.13
N ASP A 198 33.52 -20.86 18.37
CA ASP A 198 32.73 -20.56 19.57
C ASP A 198 32.34 -19.06 19.72
N ARG A 199 32.90 -18.19 18.86
CA ARG A 199 32.66 -16.73 18.89
C ARG A 199 32.17 -16.12 17.59
N LEU A 200 32.12 -16.90 16.51
CA LEU A 200 31.68 -16.43 15.21
C LEU A 200 30.77 -17.47 14.56
N ALA A 201 29.55 -17.09 14.33
CA ALA A 201 28.63 -17.83 13.49
C ALA A 201 28.19 -16.96 12.30
N VAL A 202 28.00 -17.58 11.14
CA VAL A 202 27.59 -16.93 9.87
C VAL A 202 26.40 -17.66 9.31
N ARG A 203 25.45 -16.92 8.73
CA ARG A 203 24.29 -17.43 8.03
C ARG A 203 24.18 -16.76 6.68
N PHE A 204 23.96 -17.55 5.66
CA PHE A 204 23.64 -17.13 4.30
C PHE A 204 22.21 -17.54 3.98
N ALA A 205 21.44 -16.63 3.37
CA ALA A 205 20.12 -16.90 2.86
C ALA A 205 19.98 -16.36 1.43
N TYR A 206 19.20 -17.05 0.61
CA TYR A 206 18.89 -16.69 -0.76
C TYR A 206 17.46 -17.03 -1.08
N MET A 207 16.81 -16.17 -1.87
CA MET A 207 15.52 -16.46 -2.49
C MET A 207 15.49 -15.97 -3.93
N GLU A 208 14.73 -16.67 -4.76
CA GLU A 208 14.34 -16.27 -6.11
C GLU A 208 12.93 -16.78 -6.37
N GLN A 209 12.11 -15.96 -7.00
CA GLN A 209 10.77 -16.35 -7.39
C GLN A 209 10.36 -15.69 -8.70
N SER A 210 9.63 -16.43 -9.51
CA SER A 210 9.01 -15.95 -10.74
C SER A 210 7.61 -16.51 -10.90
N LYS A 211 6.74 -15.75 -11.54
CA LYS A 211 5.37 -16.13 -11.81
C LYS A 211 4.79 -15.31 -12.94
N ASP A 212 4.14 -15.97 -13.88
CA ASP A 212 3.41 -15.30 -14.95
C ASP A 212 2.21 -14.51 -14.42
N SER A 213 1.80 -13.51 -15.18
CA SER A 213 0.59 -12.75 -14.93
C SER A 213 -0.63 -13.67 -14.84
N PHE A 214 -1.51 -13.38 -13.90
CA PHE A 214 -2.83 -14.02 -13.85
C PHE A 214 -3.86 -13.30 -14.74
N LEU A 215 -3.49 -12.13 -15.28
CA LEU A 215 -4.33 -11.39 -16.21
C LEU A 215 -4.21 -11.96 -17.62
N ASP A 216 -5.32 -12.01 -18.31
CA ASP A 216 -5.40 -12.28 -19.76
C ASP A 216 -5.10 -10.96 -20.50
N GLY A 217 -3.82 -10.65 -20.62
CA GLY A 217 -3.31 -9.36 -21.10
C GLY A 217 -3.37 -9.19 -22.61
N TYR A 218 -3.70 -7.98 -23.03
CA TYR A 218 -3.66 -7.55 -24.42
C TYR A 218 -3.04 -6.16 -24.54
N TRP A 219 -2.17 -6.00 -25.54
CA TRP A 219 -1.66 -4.72 -25.97
C TRP A 219 -2.56 -4.12 -27.04
N ASP A 220 -2.75 -2.81 -27.01
CA ASP A 220 -3.29 -2.06 -28.14
C ASP A 220 -2.18 -1.81 -29.16
N GLY A 221 -2.17 -2.56 -30.22
CA GLY A 221 -1.18 -2.44 -31.28
C GLY A 221 -1.23 -1.16 -32.10
N SER A 222 -2.31 -0.36 -31.97
CA SER A 222 -2.44 0.91 -32.71
C SER A 222 -1.71 2.08 -32.04
N GLN A 223 -1.37 1.95 -30.74
CA GLN A 223 -0.88 3.06 -29.92
C GLN A 223 0.43 2.79 -29.19
N LEU A 224 0.95 1.57 -29.29
CA LEU A 224 2.17 1.22 -28.61
C LEU A 224 3.33 2.12 -29.03
N ASP A 225 3.89 2.86 -28.08
CA ASP A 225 5.23 3.42 -28.26
C ASP A 225 6.22 2.24 -28.33
N TRP A 226 6.52 1.83 -29.57
CA TRP A 226 7.39 0.70 -29.86
C TRP A 226 8.76 0.76 -29.14
N ARG A 227 9.19 1.95 -28.70
CA ARG A 227 10.46 2.16 -27.96
C ARG A 227 10.41 1.64 -26.54
N ARG A 228 9.22 1.43 -26.02
CA ARG A 228 8.96 0.99 -24.65
C ARG A 228 8.49 -0.46 -24.58
N LEU A 229 8.35 -1.12 -25.74
CA LEU A 229 7.92 -2.51 -25.77
C LEU A 229 9.03 -3.45 -25.35
N PRO A 230 8.72 -4.51 -24.61
CA PRO A 230 9.62 -5.63 -24.45
C PRO A 230 10.14 -6.12 -25.81
N ASN A 231 11.40 -6.56 -25.86
CA ASN A 231 12.05 -6.97 -27.13
C ASN A 231 11.27 -8.04 -27.89
N SER A 232 10.51 -8.89 -27.22
CA SER A 232 9.64 -9.90 -27.80
C SER A 232 8.49 -9.31 -28.61
N ILE A 233 8.00 -8.12 -28.25
CA ILE A 233 6.88 -7.45 -28.91
C ILE A 233 7.37 -6.41 -29.93
N SER A 234 8.46 -5.71 -29.64
CA SER A 234 9.02 -4.66 -30.51
C SER A 234 9.33 -5.13 -31.93
N SER A 235 9.62 -6.42 -32.10
CA SER A 235 9.85 -7.00 -33.44
C SER A 235 8.60 -7.17 -34.30
N GLN A 236 7.41 -7.03 -33.69
CA GLN A 236 6.13 -7.18 -34.39
C GLN A 236 5.56 -5.86 -34.88
N PHE A 237 6.08 -4.73 -34.41
CA PHE A 237 5.62 -3.39 -34.77
C PHE A 237 6.68 -2.62 -35.55
N GLN A 238 6.25 -1.97 -36.62
CA GLN A 238 7.13 -1.06 -37.40
C GLN A 238 7.18 0.28 -36.66
N PRO A 239 8.39 0.86 -36.50
CA PRO A 239 8.52 2.16 -35.86
C PRO A 239 7.77 3.25 -36.62
N ILE A 240 7.03 4.11 -35.90
CA ILE A 240 6.51 5.36 -36.41
C ILE A 240 7.70 6.31 -36.60
N THR A 241 8.27 6.34 -37.78
CA THR A 241 9.56 7.03 -38.03
C THR A 241 9.43 8.38 -38.71
N SER A 242 8.22 8.84 -39.08
CA SER A 242 8.07 10.06 -39.82
C SER A 242 7.13 11.07 -39.16
N SER A 243 7.44 12.38 -39.37
CA SER A 243 6.56 13.48 -39.01
C SER A 243 5.18 13.40 -39.67
N ASP A 244 5.09 12.68 -40.81
CA ASP A 244 3.84 12.48 -41.55
C ASP A 244 2.85 11.59 -40.81
N GLN A 245 3.34 10.72 -39.92
CA GLN A 245 2.47 9.90 -39.08
C GLN A 245 1.97 10.63 -37.83
N ARG A 246 2.58 11.74 -37.46
CA ARG A 246 2.02 12.67 -36.44
C ARG A 246 0.87 13.49 -36.97
N SER A 247 0.90 13.84 -38.26
CA SER A 247 -0.24 14.43 -38.94
C SER A 247 -1.40 13.43 -39.07
N TYR A 248 -1.10 12.14 -38.98
CA TYR A 248 -2.08 11.06 -39.04
C TYR A 248 -3.06 11.09 -37.84
N LEU A 249 -2.64 11.58 -36.70
CA LEU A 249 -3.53 11.74 -35.55
C LEU A 249 -4.45 12.97 -35.70
N SER A 250 -4.01 14.04 -36.30
CA SER A 250 -4.88 15.17 -36.66
C SER A 250 -5.76 14.81 -37.85
N ASP A 251 -5.27 13.98 -38.77
CA ASP A 251 -6.02 13.42 -39.89
C ASP A 251 -6.90 12.24 -39.50
N TYR A 252 -6.75 11.73 -38.28
CA TYR A 252 -7.50 10.58 -37.78
C TYR A 252 -8.98 10.90 -37.55
N ALA A 253 -9.30 12.11 -37.15
CA ALA A 253 -10.67 12.59 -37.12
C ALA A 253 -11.27 12.56 -38.54
N TRP A 254 -10.46 12.81 -39.55
CA TRP A 254 -10.83 12.76 -40.97
C TRP A 254 -10.98 11.30 -41.44
N TYR A 255 -10.12 10.40 -41.05
CA TYR A 255 -10.21 8.96 -41.39
C TYR A 255 -11.48 8.29 -40.84
N LEU A 256 -12.03 8.80 -39.73
CA LEU A 256 -13.31 8.35 -39.19
C LEU A 256 -14.54 8.85 -39.95
N GLY A 257 -14.35 9.52 -41.09
CA GLY A 257 -15.45 9.99 -41.93
C GLY A 257 -16.18 11.19 -41.33
N CYS A 258 -15.53 11.95 -40.48
CA CYS A 258 -16.08 13.13 -39.87
C CYS A 258 -15.93 14.33 -40.80
N GLU A 259 -16.84 14.48 -41.78
CA GLU A 259 -16.85 15.63 -42.73
C GLU A 259 -17.64 16.86 -42.22
N THR A 260 -18.18 16.82 -41.01
CA THR A 260 -19.04 17.88 -40.48
C THR A 260 -18.70 18.33 -39.07
N GLU A 261 -19.04 19.58 -38.73
CA GLU A 261 -18.90 20.19 -37.40
C GLU A 261 -19.44 19.33 -36.22
N ALA A 262 -20.28 18.35 -36.50
CA ALA A 262 -20.80 17.43 -35.48
C ALA A 262 -19.74 16.47 -34.91
N CYS A 263 -18.58 16.34 -35.53
CA CYS A 263 -17.47 15.51 -35.10
C CYS A 263 -16.47 16.23 -34.16
N THR A 264 -16.70 17.47 -33.86
CA THR A 264 -15.86 18.22 -32.91
C THR A 264 -16.18 17.93 -31.46
N ALA A 265 -17.21 17.12 -31.18
CA ALA A 265 -17.60 16.70 -29.87
C ALA A 265 -17.10 15.25 -29.63
N GLU A 266 -16.01 15.11 -28.91
CA GLU A 266 -15.60 13.93 -28.21
C GLU A 266 -14.99 12.74 -28.98
N PRO A 267 -13.70 12.76 -29.25
CA PRO A 267 -12.96 11.72 -30.00
C PRO A 267 -13.07 10.29 -29.47
N TRP A 268 -13.29 10.11 -28.18
CA TRP A 268 -13.45 8.78 -27.55
C TRP A 268 -14.80 8.10 -27.84
N GLN A 269 -15.75 8.77 -28.52
CA GLN A 269 -17.00 8.17 -28.98
C GLN A 269 -16.84 7.34 -30.27
N PHE A 270 -15.72 7.48 -30.95
CA PHE A 270 -15.52 6.86 -32.26
C PHE A 270 -14.59 5.65 -32.09
N GLY A 271 -15.16 4.47 -32.04
CA GLY A 271 -14.41 3.23 -31.88
C GLY A 271 -13.33 3.06 -32.93
N VAL A 272 -12.11 3.49 -32.61
CA VAL A 272 -10.94 3.03 -33.32
C VAL A 272 -10.86 1.53 -33.11
N PRO A 273 -10.65 0.74 -34.18
CA PRO A 273 -10.48 -0.68 -34.00
C PRO A 273 -9.26 -0.93 -33.10
N PHE A 274 -9.51 -1.36 -31.88
CA PHE A 274 -8.47 -1.82 -30.99
C PHE A 274 -7.78 -3.03 -31.61
N THR A 275 -6.52 -2.87 -31.95
CA THR A 275 -5.74 -3.96 -32.52
C THR A 275 -5.20 -4.82 -31.39
N LYS A 276 -5.96 -5.82 -30.99
CA LYS A 276 -5.59 -6.74 -29.91
C LYS A 276 -4.34 -7.53 -30.26
N VAL A 277 -3.28 -7.34 -29.51
CA VAL A 277 -2.10 -8.17 -29.53
C VAL A 277 -2.02 -8.89 -28.17
N LYS A 278 -2.05 -10.21 -28.20
CA LYS A 278 -1.93 -11.00 -26.97
C LYS A 278 -0.60 -10.73 -26.31
N ALA A 279 -0.63 -10.34 -25.05
CA ALA A 279 0.59 -10.17 -24.25
C ALA A 279 1.22 -11.52 -23.89
N ASP A 280 2.53 -11.57 -23.75
CA ASP A 280 3.21 -12.68 -23.09
C ASP A 280 2.90 -12.59 -21.58
N PRO A 281 2.35 -13.64 -20.96
CA PRO A 281 2.03 -13.60 -19.55
C PRO A 281 3.25 -13.37 -18.64
N SER A 282 4.45 -13.72 -19.06
CA SER A 282 5.69 -13.50 -18.30
C SER A 282 6.18 -12.05 -18.33
N GLU A 283 5.64 -11.25 -19.26
CA GLU A 283 6.03 -9.85 -19.51
C GLU A 283 4.82 -8.90 -19.43
N PHE A 284 3.81 -9.27 -18.65
CA PHE A 284 2.61 -8.44 -18.46
C PHE A 284 2.39 -8.11 -17.00
N TYR A 285 1.64 -7.06 -16.74
CA TYR A 285 1.28 -6.62 -15.40
C TYR A 285 0.90 -7.79 -14.48
N THR A 286 1.25 -7.72 -13.22
CA THR A 286 1.13 -8.75 -12.18
C THR A 286 2.09 -9.94 -12.31
N ALA A 287 2.93 -10.01 -13.34
CA ALA A 287 4.02 -10.97 -13.37
C ALA A 287 5.10 -10.60 -12.35
N ILE A 288 5.64 -11.61 -11.68
CA ILE A 288 6.62 -11.48 -10.59
C ILE A 288 7.97 -11.99 -11.08
N ASN A 289 9.03 -11.28 -10.72
CA ASN A 289 10.41 -11.69 -10.95
C ASN A 289 11.32 -11.05 -9.90
N ASP A 290 11.44 -11.68 -8.73
CA ASP A 290 12.14 -11.16 -7.57
C ASP A 290 13.29 -12.06 -7.16
N SER A 291 14.36 -11.47 -6.66
CA SER A 291 15.45 -12.19 -5.99
C SER A 291 15.99 -11.43 -4.80
N ALA A 292 16.52 -12.17 -3.82
CA ALA A 292 17.19 -11.58 -2.68
C ALA A 292 18.27 -12.49 -2.11
N TRP A 293 19.26 -11.88 -1.49
CA TRP A 293 20.22 -12.60 -0.66
C TRP A 293 20.54 -11.83 0.62
N ARG A 294 20.86 -12.58 1.67
CA ARG A 294 21.29 -12.04 2.98
C ARG A 294 22.48 -12.80 3.51
N ILE A 295 23.47 -12.05 3.99
CA ILE A 295 24.59 -12.59 4.77
C ILE A 295 24.52 -11.97 6.16
N SER A 296 24.44 -12.81 7.17
CA SER A 296 24.42 -12.41 8.58
C SER A 296 25.62 -13.01 9.31
N ALA A 297 26.20 -12.26 10.24
CA ALA A 297 27.30 -12.72 11.08
C ALA A 297 27.09 -12.27 12.52
N THR A 298 27.11 -13.18 13.46
CA THR A 298 27.10 -12.87 14.89
C THR A 298 28.49 -13.11 15.46
N TYR A 299 29.08 -12.09 16.10
CA TYR A 299 30.39 -12.17 16.73
C TYR A 299 30.30 -11.86 18.22
N ILE A 300 30.71 -12.81 19.03
CA ILE A 300 30.81 -12.67 20.49
C ILE A 300 32.14 -11.99 20.83
N ILE A 301 32.08 -10.70 21.16
CA ILE A 301 33.22 -9.86 21.52
C ILE A 301 33.71 -10.29 22.91
N SER A 302 32.78 -10.50 23.83
CA SER A 302 33.05 -10.97 25.20
C SER A 302 31.80 -11.70 25.74
N ASP A 303 31.89 -12.31 26.90
CA ASP A 303 30.76 -12.99 27.56
C ASP A 303 29.56 -12.06 27.85
N LYS A 304 29.77 -10.75 27.74
CA LYS A 304 28.75 -9.71 27.94
C LYS A 304 28.41 -8.91 26.67
N THR A 305 29.06 -9.16 25.56
CA THR A 305 28.95 -8.31 24.39
C THR A 305 28.95 -9.15 23.11
N ASP A 306 27.90 -9.04 22.36
CA ASP A 306 27.82 -9.57 21.01
C ASP A 306 27.42 -8.47 20.01
N ILE A 307 27.74 -8.71 18.77
CA ILE A 307 27.33 -7.88 17.65
C ILE A 307 26.86 -8.74 16.49
N ASN A 308 25.72 -8.39 15.93
CA ASN A 308 25.19 -8.99 14.71
C ASN A 308 25.31 -8.01 13.56
N PHE A 309 25.85 -8.45 12.46
CA PHE A 309 25.93 -7.71 11.19
C PHE A 309 25.09 -8.40 10.15
N GLN A 310 24.41 -7.63 9.29
CA GLN A 310 23.65 -8.12 8.16
C GLN A 310 23.91 -7.26 6.94
N PHE A 311 24.12 -7.93 5.81
CA PHE A 311 24.09 -7.34 4.47
C PHE A 311 23.00 -8.02 3.68
N GLU A 312 22.19 -7.24 3.02
CA GLU A 312 21.06 -7.73 2.25
C GLU A 312 20.93 -6.96 0.95
N ASN A 313 20.63 -7.67 -0.12
CA ASN A 313 20.24 -7.11 -1.40
C ASN A 313 18.91 -7.73 -1.80
N TYR A 314 18.04 -6.93 -2.39
CA TYR A 314 16.79 -7.35 -3.00
C TYR A 314 16.64 -6.69 -4.37
N GLU A 315 16.17 -7.46 -5.35
CA GLU A 315 15.86 -7.00 -6.68
C GLU A 315 14.45 -7.41 -7.06
N ASP A 316 13.64 -6.43 -7.50
CA ASP A 316 12.32 -6.64 -8.11
C ASP A 316 12.40 -6.18 -9.56
N ASN A 317 12.32 -7.13 -10.48
CA ASN A 317 12.29 -6.93 -11.92
C ASN A 317 10.93 -7.34 -12.48
N GLY A 318 9.86 -7.11 -11.73
CA GLY A 318 8.49 -7.43 -12.09
C GLY A 318 7.86 -6.40 -13.02
N PHE A 319 6.57 -6.57 -13.26
CA PHE A 319 5.83 -5.76 -14.23
C PHE A 319 4.80 -4.82 -13.59
N GLY A 320 4.86 -4.67 -12.27
CA GLY A 320 3.95 -3.81 -11.54
C GLY A 320 2.49 -4.28 -11.60
N TRP A 321 1.59 -3.36 -11.34
CA TRP A 321 0.17 -3.63 -11.25
C TRP A 321 -0.60 -2.82 -12.30
N THR A 322 -1.70 -3.34 -12.84
CA THR A 322 -2.66 -2.57 -13.64
C THR A 322 -4.09 -2.87 -13.22
N ASN A 323 -4.97 -1.96 -13.53
CA ASN A 323 -6.39 -2.09 -13.31
C ASN A 323 -7.06 -2.75 -14.51
N VAL A 324 -8.13 -3.48 -14.24
CA VAL A 324 -9.00 -4.07 -15.26
C VAL A 324 -10.19 -3.16 -15.47
N LEU A 325 -10.50 -2.87 -16.72
CA LEU A 325 -11.66 -2.09 -17.08
C LEU A 325 -12.95 -2.84 -16.71
N SER A 326 -13.88 -2.16 -16.04
CA SER A 326 -15.17 -2.74 -15.72
C SER A 326 -16.20 -2.39 -16.80
N CYS A 327 -16.54 -3.36 -17.63
CA CYS A 327 -17.58 -3.20 -18.64
C CYS A 327 -18.96 -2.91 -18.04
N GLU A 328 -19.27 -3.41 -16.87
CA GLU A 328 -20.53 -3.09 -16.18
C GLU A 328 -20.59 -1.61 -15.82
N LEU A 329 -19.48 -1.07 -15.34
CA LEU A 329 -19.35 0.35 -15.01
C LEU A 329 -19.39 1.23 -16.27
N MET A 330 -18.79 0.79 -17.37
CA MET A 330 -18.86 1.48 -18.65
C MET A 330 -20.28 1.52 -19.24
N LYS A 331 -21.06 0.44 -19.10
CA LYS A 331 -22.47 0.43 -19.54
C LYS A 331 -23.29 1.50 -18.81
N THR A 332 -23.06 1.69 -17.53
CA THR A 332 -23.74 2.73 -16.74
C THR A 332 -23.40 4.13 -17.24
N ARG A 333 -22.14 4.39 -17.52
CA ARG A 333 -21.68 5.66 -18.09
C ARG A 333 -22.32 5.97 -19.44
N GLN A 334 -22.41 4.99 -20.34
CA GLN A 334 -23.05 5.14 -21.64
C GLN A 334 -24.54 5.47 -21.54
N GLY A 335 -25.22 4.94 -20.52
CA GLY A 335 -26.63 5.25 -20.26
C GLY A 335 -26.88 6.69 -19.87
N ALA A 336 -25.90 7.32 -19.22
CA ALA A 336 -26.05 8.65 -18.66
C ALA A 336 -25.61 9.80 -19.55
N SER A 337 -24.58 9.61 -20.37
CA SER A 337 -24.05 10.65 -21.25
C SER A 337 -24.27 10.39 -22.76
N ALA A 338 -24.97 9.33 -23.11
CA ALA A 338 -25.11 8.86 -24.48
C ALA A 338 -25.91 9.78 -25.38
N LYS A 339 -25.39 10.93 -25.69
CA LYS A 339 -25.70 11.54 -26.99
C LYS A 339 -24.79 10.87 -28.04
N GLY A 340 -25.09 9.62 -28.38
CA GLY A 340 -24.61 9.01 -29.62
C GLY A 340 -23.58 7.87 -29.54
N ALA A 341 -23.08 7.48 -28.35
CA ALA A 341 -22.23 6.28 -28.27
C ALA A 341 -23.05 5.00 -28.53
N PRO A 342 -22.59 4.10 -29.43
CA PRO A 342 -23.30 2.86 -29.67
C PRO A 342 -23.36 2.03 -28.38
N ALA A 343 -24.51 1.50 -28.04
CA ALA A 343 -24.75 0.68 -26.84
C ALA A 343 -23.83 -0.57 -26.71
N ASN A 344 -23.01 -0.82 -27.72
CA ASN A 344 -22.18 -2.01 -27.87
C ASN A 344 -20.68 -1.75 -27.72
N THR A 345 -20.23 -0.52 -27.42
CA THR A 345 -18.79 -0.19 -27.42
C THR A 345 -18.03 -1.00 -26.38
N CYS A 346 -18.62 -1.26 -25.24
CA CYS A 346 -17.98 -2.10 -24.22
C CYS A 346 -17.93 -3.59 -24.63
N THR A 347 -18.95 -4.10 -25.29
CA THR A 347 -18.99 -5.48 -25.77
C THR A 347 -18.14 -5.71 -27.00
N ASP A 348 -18.04 -4.73 -27.90
CA ASP A 348 -17.36 -4.88 -29.18
C ASP A 348 -15.87 -4.52 -29.11
N ILE A 349 -15.49 -3.52 -28.31
CA ILE A 349 -14.10 -3.07 -28.16
C ILE A 349 -13.41 -3.81 -27.02
N LEU A 350 -14.07 -3.98 -25.89
CA LEU A 350 -13.49 -4.53 -24.68
C LEU A 350 -13.97 -5.95 -24.40
N GLY A 351 -14.97 -6.43 -25.10
CA GLY A 351 -15.43 -7.81 -25.36
C GLY A 351 -15.48 -8.77 -24.19
N SER A 352 -15.38 -8.33 -22.94
CA SER A 352 -15.14 -9.21 -21.84
C SER A 352 -15.96 -8.87 -20.60
N GLU A 353 -16.84 -9.79 -20.25
CA GLU A 353 -17.32 -9.95 -18.87
C GLU A 353 -16.24 -10.59 -17.98
N ASN A 354 -15.07 -10.91 -18.54
CA ASN A 354 -13.97 -11.53 -17.83
C ASN A 354 -13.19 -10.50 -17.03
N ARG A 355 -13.30 -10.53 -15.72
CA ARG A 355 -12.63 -9.64 -14.76
C ARG A 355 -11.12 -9.83 -14.68
N TYR A 356 -10.57 -10.75 -15.43
CA TYR A 356 -9.14 -10.98 -15.58
C TYR A 356 -8.59 -10.53 -16.93
N GLN A 357 -9.41 -10.02 -17.83
CA GLN A 357 -8.96 -9.53 -19.11
C GLN A 357 -8.54 -8.07 -18.99
N ALA A 358 -7.26 -7.82 -19.17
CA ALA A 358 -6.68 -6.48 -19.09
C ALA A 358 -6.19 -6.02 -20.44
N TYR A 359 -6.32 -4.71 -20.67
CA TYR A 359 -5.81 -4.03 -21.84
C TYR A 359 -4.84 -2.95 -21.39
N ALA A 360 -3.77 -2.75 -22.15
CA ALA A 360 -2.80 -1.71 -21.88
C ALA A 360 -2.25 -1.16 -23.19
N ASN A 361 -1.99 0.14 -23.22
CA ASN A 361 -1.24 0.78 -24.30
C ASN A 361 0.19 1.15 -23.85
N THR A 362 0.48 1.03 -22.59
CA THR A 362 1.77 1.27 -21.98
C THR A 362 2.27 0.01 -21.29
N PRO A 363 3.46 -0.50 -21.61
CA PRO A 363 4.04 -1.64 -20.89
C PRO A 363 4.42 -1.22 -19.46
N GLY A 364 4.04 -2.06 -18.48
CA GLY A 364 4.49 -1.90 -17.11
C GLY A 364 5.86 -2.51 -16.91
N PHE A 365 6.62 -1.93 -16.02
CA PHE A 365 7.83 -2.53 -15.45
C PHE A 365 8.10 -1.92 -14.07
N ASN A 366 8.83 -2.65 -13.25
CA ASN A 366 9.38 -2.17 -11.99
C ASN A 366 10.78 -2.74 -11.84
N ASP A 367 11.78 -1.89 -11.99
CA ASP A 367 13.18 -2.23 -11.76
C ASP A 367 13.55 -1.56 -10.43
N MET A 368 13.61 -2.35 -9.36
CA MET A 368 13.93 -1.84 -8.03
C MET A 368 15.05 -2.67 -7.40
N VAL A 369 16.05 -1.99 -6.88
CA VAL A 369 17.15 -2.58 -6.12
C VAL A 369 17.19 -1.96 -4.75
N ILE A 370 17.32 -2.79 -3.71
CA ILE A 370 17.46 -2.35 -2.34
C ILE A 370 18.69 -3.02 -1.71
N ASP A 371 19.66 -2.20 -1.37
CA ASP A 371 20.83 -2.61 -0.61
C ASP A 371 20.70 -2.16 0.85
N SER A 372 20.87 -3.09 1.79
CA SER A 372 20.74 -2.80 3.21
C SER A 372 21.93 -3.31 4.00
N PHE A 373 22.35 -2.50 4.97
CA PHE A 373 23.29 -2.91 6.01
C PHE A 373 22.68 -2.64 7.39
N ARG A 374 22.74 -3.62 8.27
CA ARG A 374 22.29 -3.50 9.65
C ARG A 374 23.36 -4.00 10.60
N ALA A 375 23.54 -3.32 11.73
CA ALA A 375 24.41 -3.73 12.82
C ALA A 375 23.67 -3.57 14.15
N VAL A 376 23.59 -4.63 14.93
CA VAL A 376 22.96 -4.66 16.24
C VAL A 376 23.99 -5.10 17.27
N LEU A 377 24.38 -4.19 18.16
CA LEU A 377 25.27 -4.48 19.28
C LEU A 377 24.44 -4.59 20.56
N LYS A 378 24.62 -5.69 21.28
CA LYS A 378 24.07 -5.90 22.63
C LYS A 378 25.21 -5.98 23.64
N HIS A 379 25.09 -5.23 24.73
CA HIS A 379 26.07 -5.23 25.81
C HIS A 379 25.38 -5.32 27.18
N GLN A 380 25.67 -6.41 27.92
CA GLN A 380 25.19 -6.60 29.30
C GLN A 380 26.05 -5.78 30.24
N ILE A 381 25.54 -4.65 30.73
CA ILE A 381 26.24 -3.77 31.66
C ILE A 381 26.43 -4.50 33.00
N ASP A 382 25.30 -4.99 33.56
CA ASP A 382 25.25 -5.81 34.76
C ASP A 382 24.15 -6.90 34.64
N ASN A 383 23.78 -7.55 35.71
CA ASN A 383 22.82 -8.68 35.66
C ASN A 383 21.37 -8.24 35.30
N SER A 384 21.05 -6.99 35.42
CA SER A 384 19.70 -6.44 35.24
C SER A 384 19.60 -5.33 34.18
N THR A 385 20.74 -4.88 33.65
CA THR A 385 20.80 -3.71 32.77
C THR A 385 21.57 -4.05 31.49
N SER A 386 20.98 -3.74 30.34
CA SER A 386 21.60 -3.91 29.03
C SER A 386 21.62 -2.63 28.21
N LEU A 387 22.57 -2.54 27.30
CA LEU A 387 22.66 -1.51 26.25
C LEU A 387 22.50 -2.19 24.89
N THR A 388 21.58 -1.68 24.11
CA THR A 388 21.41 -2.05 22.70
C THR A 388 21.71 -0.86 21.82
N VAL A 389 22.50 -1.07 20.76
CA VAL A 389 22.77 -0.06 19.72
C VAL A 389 22.45 -0.66 18.37
N ASN A 390 21.50 -0.06 17.69
CA ASN A 390 21.08 -0.41 16.35
C ASN A 390 21.57 0.66 15.37
N TYR A 391 22.16 0.22 14.29
CA TYR A 391 22.48 1.05 13.15
C TYR A 391 22.00 0.39 11.87
N GLY A 392 21.37 1.18 11.00
CA GLY A 392 20.93 0.76 9.67
C GLY A 392 21.34 1.76 8.61
N PHE A 393 21.71 1.23 7.47
CA PHE A 393 21.84 1.95 6.21
C PHE A 393 21.03 1.22 5.16
N GLN A 394 20.30 1.96 4.35
CA GLN A 394 19.57 1.41 3.21
C GLN A 394 19.67 2.37 2.02
N GLU A 395 19.94 1.81 0.86
CA GLU A 395 19.86 2.47 -0.43
C GLU A 395 18.78 1.77 -1.26
N LEU A 396 17.80 2.54 -1.73
CA LEU A 396 16.76 2.10 -2.64
C LEU A 396 16.92 2.86 -3.95
N GLU A 397 17.06 2.13 -5.04
CA GLU A 397 17.01 2.66 -6.40
C GLU A 397 15.83 2.02 -7.12
N GLN A 398 14.97 2.86 -7.72
CA GLN A 398 13.79 2.39 -8.44
C GLN A 398 13.60 3.17 -9.75
N SER A 399 13.28 2.42 -10.80
CA SER A 399 12.70 2.92 -12.03
C SER A 399 11.46 2.09 -12.36
N SER A 400 10.33 2.75 -12.63
CA SER A 400 9.08 2.04 -12.89
C SER A 400 8.17 2.78 -13.85
N GLN A 401 7.29 2.05 -14.50
CA GLN A 401 6.25 2.58 -15.38
C GLN A 401 4.96 1.80 -15.19
N PHE A 402 3.84 2.50 -15.14
CA PHE A 402 2.54 1.85 -15.09
C PHE A 402 1.48 2.60 -15.90
N GLU A 403 0.51 1.83 -16.35
CA GLU A 403 -0.65 2.26 -17.11
C GLU A 403 -1.70 2.88 -16.20
N ILE A 404 -2.29 4.01 -16.59
CA ILE A 404 -3.33 4.68 -15.80
C ILE A 404 -4.71 4.51 -16.43
N ASP A 405 -4.83 4.53 -17.75
CA ASP A 405 -6.12 4.58 -18.44
C ASP A 405 -6.66 3.20 -18.86
N SER A 406 -5.99 2.11 -18.46
CA SER A 406 -6.37 0.73 -18.81
C SER A 406 -6.49 0.48 -20.33
N GLY A 407 -5.66 1.16 -21.12
CA GLY A 407 -5.58 1.04 -22.58
C GLY A 407 -6.80 1.55 -23.35
N VAL A 408 -7.66 2.33 -22.73
CA VAL A 408 -8.94 2.76 -23.34
C VAL A 408 -8.86 4.11 -23.98
N ASN A 409 -7.96 4.94 -23.50
CA ASN A 409 -7.86 6.31 -23.97
C ASN A 409 -6.73 6.48 -24.99
N TYR A 410 -7.00 6.14 -26.23
CA TYR A 410 -6.01 6.21 -27.29
C TYR A 410 -5.63 7.66 -27.71
N GLN A 411 -6.40 8.65 -27.31
CA GLN A 411 -6.00 10.05 -27.51
C GLN A 411 -5.09 10.57 -26.41
N TYR A 412 -5.12 9.94 -25.27
CA TYR A 412 -4.48 10.42 -24.06
C TYR A 412 -3.81 9.27 -23.31
N GLY A 413 -3.16 8.30 -24.01
CA GLY A 413 -2.44 7.23 -23.34
C GLY A 413 -1.75 7.76 -22.09
N MET A 414 -2.29 7.39 -20.91
CA MET A 414 -1.88 7.97 -19.65
C MET A 414 -0.99 6.98 -18.92
N ALA A 415 0.24 7.37 -18.68
CA ALA A 415 1.18 6.57 -17.91
C ALA A 415 1.89 7.44 -16.87
N PHE A 416 2.20 6.85 -15.75
CA PHE A 416 3.10 7.43 -14.78
C PHE A 416 4.44 6.69 -14.83
N ASN A 417 5.53 7.43 -14.83
CA ASN A 417 6.87 6.89 -14.86
C ASN A 417 7.67 7.47 -13.69
N ILE A 418 8.24 6.62 -12.89
CA ILE A 418 9.37 6.96 -12.04
C ILE A 418 10.61 6.66 -12.87
N ASN A 419 11.22 7.70 -13.42
CA ASN A 419 12.44 7.53 -14.23
C ASN A 419 13.63 7.21 -13.34
N ARG A 420 13.65 7.75 -12.14
CA ARG A 420 14.60 7.47 -11.08
C ARG A 420 14.03 7.88 -9.74
N LEU A 421 14.08 6.98 -8.78
CA LEU A 421 13.97 7.29 -7.36
C LEU A 421 15.21 6.69 -6.68
N LEU A 422 16.02 7.53 -6.08
CA LEU A 422 17.15 7.13 -5.25
C LEU A 422 16.91 7.62 -3.83
N THR A 423 16.76 6.70 -2.90
CA THR A 423 16.59 7.01 -1.47
C THR A 423 17.75 6.42 -0.69
N LYS A 424 18.44 7.25 0.09
CA LYS A 424 19.47 6.81 1.03
C LYS A 424 19.04 7.15 2.44
N SER A 425 18.99 6.15 3.30
CA SER A 425 18.59 6.34 4.68
C SER A 425 19.63 5.81 5.67
N HIS A 426 19.82 6.55 6.75
CA HIS A 426 20.60 6.14 7.90
C HIS A 426 19.72 6.19 9.15
N VAL A 427 19.78 5.15 9.94
CA VAL A 427 19.02 5.02 11.19
C VAL A 427 19.98 4.66 12.31
N PHE A 428 19.88 5.37 13.41
CA PHE A 428 20.59 5.09 14.64
C PHE A 428 19.63 5.08 15.82
N ASP A 429 19.61 3.99 16.58
CA ASP A 429 18.80 3.85 17.78
C ASP A 429 19.62 3.21 18.90
N ALA A 430 19.87 3.95 19.97
CA ALA A 430 20.61 3.46 21.12
C ALA A 430 19.76 3.58 22.38
N TYR A 431 19.61 2.48 23.10
CA TYR A 431 18.83 2.47 24.32
C TYR A 431 19.43 1.59 25.39
N ILE A 432 19.14 1.95 26.62
CA ILE A 432 19.45 1.16 27.82
C ILE A 432 18.12 0.69 28.39
N ASP A 433 18.05 -0.57 28.73
CA ASP A 433 16.93 -1.15 29.45
C ASP A 433 17.41 -1.82 30.74
N GLY A 434 16.52 -1.83 31.73
CA GLY A 434 16.83 -2.42 33.01
C GLY A 434 15.58 -2.83 33.75
N ALA A 435 15.75 -3.81 34.67
CA ALA A 435 14.66 -4.26 35.53
C ALA A 435 15.17 -4.63 36.93
N ASP A 436 14.37 -4.27 37.94
CA ASP A 436 14.47 -4.81 39.30
C ASP A 436 13.12 -5.33 39.75
N ASP A 437 12.97 -5.72 41.01
CA ASP A 437 11.74 -6.30 41.55
C ASP A 437 10.51 -5.39 41.45
N LYS A 438 10.68 -4.10 41.23
CA LYS A 438 9.59 -3.11 41.23
C LYS A 438 9.51 -2.26 39.96
N LEU A 439 10.60 -2.14 39.25
CA LEU A 439 10.70 -1.20 38.14
C LEU A 439 11.38 -1.86 36.95
N ALA A 440 10.66 -1.96 35.83
CA ALA A 440 11.24 -2.22 34.52
C ALA A 440 11.21 -0.92 33.70
N TRP A 441 12.32 -0.61 33.03
CA TRP A 441 12.42 0.64 32.29
C TRP A 441 13.28 0.50 31.04
N VAL A 442 13.04 1.36 30.07
CA VAL A 442 13.86 1.57 28.87
C VAL A 442 13.96 3.07 28.58
N GLY A 443 15.13 3.51 28.17
CA GLY A 443 15.35 4.88 27.75
C GLY A 443 16.39 4.97 26.66
N GLY A 444 16.15 5.83 25.65
CA GLY A 444 17.00 5.85 24.47
C GLY A 444 16.99 7.15 23.70
N PHE A 445 17.86 7.17 22.71
CA PHE A 445 18.01 8.22 21.70
C PHE A 445 17.88 7.62 20.32
N PHE A 446 17.12 8.28 19.47
CA PHE A 446 16.90 7.90 18.08
C PHE A 446 17.30 9.04 17.14
N ALA A 447 17.91 8.70 16.01
CA ALA A 447 18.18 9.62 14.90
C ALA A 447 18.00 8.89 13.57
N SER A 448 17.40 9.54 12.60
CA SER A 448 17.40 9.09 11.22
C SER A 448 17.54 10.24 10.25
N THR A 449 18.23 9.97 9.15
CA THR A 449 18.31 10.86 8.00
C THR A 449 17.89 10.11 6.75
N GLU A 450 17.31 10.83 5.82
CA GLU A 450 16.92 10.29 4.52
C GLU A 450 17.13 11.34 3.45
N ASP A 451 17.85 10.96 2.41
CA ASP A 451 18.13 11.76 1.23
C ASP A 451 17.42 11.14 0.03
N ASN A 452 16.62 11.93 -0.68
CA ASN A 452 15.86 11.47 -1.84
C ASN A 452 16.20 12.31 -3.08
N ASP A 453 16.42 11.62 -4.20
CA ASP A 453 16.52 12.19 -5.55
C ASP A 453 15.49 11.49 -6.42
N MET A 454 14.46 12.23 -6.82
CA MET A 454 13.37 11.69 -7.64
C MET A 454 13.25 12.46 -8.95
N LEU A 455 13.12 11.71 -10.03
CA LEU A 455 12.67 12.19 -11.33
C LEU A 455 11.51 11.32 -11.78
N ALA A 456 10.32 11.90 -11.86
CA ALA A 456 9.13 11.23 -12.35
C ALA A 456 8.44 12.04 -13.43
N ASN A 457 7.61 11.39 -14.24
CA ASN A 457 6.76 12.10 -15.18
C ASN A 457 5.42 11.39 -15.36
N PHE A 458 4.40 12.22 -15.53
CA PHE A 458 3.08 11.83 -15.96
C PHE A 458 2.95 12.13 -17.45
N THR A 459 2.63 11.11 -18.24
CA THR A 459 2.46 11.27 -19.68
C THR A 459 1.00 11.16 -20.05
N ALA A 460 0.50 12.15 -20.79
CA ALA A 460 -0.77 12.07 -21.50
C ALA A 460 -0.49 12.44 -22.95
N GLU A 461 -0.43 11.46 -23.84
CA GLU A 461 0.19 11.60 -25.18
C GLU A 461 -0.23 12.82 -26.00
N LEU A 462 -1.47 13.29 -25.89
CA LEU A 462 -1.95 14.48 -26.60
C LEU A 462 -2.04 15.72 -25.73
N ASN A 463 -2.08 15.60 -24.41
CA ASN A 463 -2.24 16.74 -23.50
C ASN A 463 -0.94 17.26 -22.88
N GLY A 464 0.16 16.56 -23.11
CA GLY A 464 1.46 16.99 -22.61
C GLY A 464 2.08 16.03 -21.59
N HIS A 465 3.16 16.47 -21.04
CA HIS A 465 3.93 15.73 -20.03
C HIS A 465 4.13 16.61 -18.82
N ASP A 466 3.92 16.05 -17.66
CA ASP A 466 4.25 16.68 -16.40
C ASP A 466 5.47 15.98 -15.82
N TYR A 467 6.50 16.76 -15.49
CA TYR A 467 7.74 16.27 -14.89
C TYR A 467 7.86 16.77 -13.47
N PHE A 468 8.28 15.86 -12.60
CA PHE A 468 8.60 16.13 -11.20
C PHE A 468 10.07 15.81 -10.99
N TRP A 469 10.85 16.81 -10.66
CA TRP A 469 12.26 16.63 -10.32
C TRP A 469 12.55 17.19 -8.96
N GLN A 470 12.88 16.34 -8.04
CA GLN A 470 13.22 16.66 -6.66
C GLN A 470 14.58 16.06 -6.34
N PRO A 471 15.67 16.77 -6.66
CA PRO A 471 17.03 16.22 -6.55
C PRO A 471 17.58 16.18 -5.13
N ASN A 472 17.06 16.97 -4.21
CA ASN A 472 17.58 17.11 -2.86
C ASN A 472 16.43 17.27 -1.86
N ARG A 473 15.70 16.20 -1.62
CA ARG A 473 14.72 16.10 -0.53
C ARG A 473 15.34 15.41 0.65
N GLU A 474 15.50 16.15 1.74
CA GLU A 474 16.08 15.64 2.98
C GLU A 474 15.01 15.55 4.07
N LEU A 475 15.03 14.45 4.81
CA LEU A 475 14.20 14.22 5.97
C LEU A 475 15.11 13.87 7.15
N ASN A 476 15.08 14.69 8.19
CA ASN A 476 15.85 14.50 9.41
C ASN A 476 14.91 14.29 10.59
N HIS A 477 15.18 13.29 11.42
CA HIS A 477 14.39 13.01 12.62
C HIS A 477 15.27 12.69 13.80
N TYR A 478 15.01 13.33 14.94
CA TYR A 478 15.70 13.12 16.19
C TYR A 478 14.70 12.93 17.32
N ALA A 479 14.99 12.02 18.26
CA ALA A 479 14.12 11.87 19.41
C ALA A 479 14.85 11.35 20.65
N VAL A 480 14.32 11.72 21.81
CA VAL A 480 14.62 11.11 23.11
C VAL A 480 13.36 10.49 23.66
N TYR A 481 13.48 9.27 24.18
CA TYR A 481 12.31 8.53 24.65
C TYR A 481 12.62 7.72 25.91
N GLY A 482 11.56 7.37 26.62
CA GLY A 482 11.65 6.44 27.73
C GLY A 482 10.28 5.92 28.14
N GLN A 483 10.29 4.73 28.74
CA GLN A 483 9.10 4.11 29.32
C GLN A 483 9.52 3.37 30.59
N ALA A 484 8.66 3.44 31.60
CA ALA A 484 8.84 2.75 32.87
C ALA A 484 7.56 2.04 33.27
N THR A 485 7.69 0.82 33.75
CA THR A 485 6.60 0.01 34.30
C THR A 485 6.92 -0.26 35.76
N TYR A 486 6.08 0.24 36.66
CA TYR A 486 6.24 0.17 38.11
C TYR A 486 5.24 -0.80 38.73
N ALA A 487 5.70 -1.75 39.53
CA ALA A 487 4.86 -2.68 40.28
C ALA A 487 4.19 -1.95 41.45
N LEU A 488 2.89 -1.65 41.30
CA LEU A 488 2.05 -1.11 42.37
C LEU A 488 1.78 -2.17 43.46
N ARG A 489 1.65 -3.41 43.01
CA ARG A 489 1.53 -4.64 43.77
C ARG A 489 2.23 -5.75 43.00
N ASP A 490 2.35 -6.94 43.57
CA ASP A 490 2.99 -8.08 42.90
C ASP A 490 2.24 -8.52 41.63
N ASP A 491 0.95 -8.18 41.50
CA ASP A 491 0.06 -8.54 40.40
C ASP A 491 -0.45 -7.33 39.60
N LEU A 492 -0.10 -6.10 39.98
CA LEU A 492 -0.61 -4.89 39.33
C LEU A 492 0.52 -3.91 39.01
N PHE A 493 0.62 -3.54 37.74
CA PHE A 493 1.70 -2.69 37.24
C PHE A 493 1.13 -1.44 36.58
N PHE A 494 1.83 -0.33 36.72
CA PHE A 494 1.54 0.92 36.07
C PHE A 494 2.68 1.28 35.12
N THR A 495 2.31 1.53 33.85
CA THR A 495 3.23 1.92 32.80
C THR A 495 3.08 3.41 32.47
N PHE A 496 4.20 4.10 32.39
CA PHE A 496 4.29 5.47 31.92
C PHE A 496 5.40 5.56 30.90
N GLY A 497 5.12 6.18 29.73
CA GLY A 497 6.08 6.40 28.64
C GLY A 497 5.94 7.78 28.03
N GLY A 498 7.04 8.32 27.51
CA GLY A 498 7.09 9.58 26.79
C GLY A 498 8.21 9.62 25.76
N ARG A 499 7.96 10.32 24.65
CA ARG A 499 8.94 10.59 23.60
C ARG A 499 8.77 12.03 23.12
N PHE A 500 9.87 12.76 23.10
CA PHE A 500 9.96 14.04 22.42
C PHE A 500 10.69 13.83 21.09
N SER A 501 10.08 14.29 20.01
CA SER A 501 10.54 14.15 18.64
C SER A 501 10.67 15.49 17.95
N TYR A 502 11.68 15.63 17.11
CA TYR A 502 11.93 16.77 16.24
C TYR A 502 12.07 16.25 14.80
N ASP A 503 11.26 16.77 13.90
CA ASP A 503 11.25 16.46 12.47
C ASP A 503 11.64 17.70 11.68
N GLU A 504 12.49 17.52 10.68
CA GLU A 504 12.85 18.54 9.70
C GLU A 504 12.77 17.92 8.31
N LYS A 505 12.05 18.58 7.40
CA LYS A 505 11.99 18.21 6.00
C LYS A 505 12.31 19.39 5.13
N SER A 506 13.08 19.17 4.08
CA SER A 506 13.45 20.20 3.10
C SER A 506 13.39 19.66 1.67
N ASP A 507 13.07 20.53 0.73
CA ASP A 507 13.18 20.30 -0.70
C ASP A 507 13.98 21.46 -1.29
N VAL A 508 15.13 21.19 -1.89
CA VAL A 508 16.04 22.21 -2.45
C VAL A 508 16.30 21.91 -3.91
N GLY A 509 15.96 22.86 -4.77
CA GLY A 509 16.10 22.73 -6.22
C GLY A 509 15.00 21.91 -6.88
N GLY A 510 13.95 21.54 -6.15
CA GLY A 510 12.80 20.85 -6.68
C GLY A 510 12.05 21.67 -7.70
N ARG A 511 11.62 21.03 -8.80
CA ARG A 511 10.92 21.67 -9.90
C ARG A 511 9.84 20.76 -10.48
N ASN A 512 8.65 21.31 -10.64
CA ASN A 512 7.59 20.67 -11.42
C ASN A 512 7.43 21.40 -12.73
N ILE A 513 7.40 20.66 -13.83
CA ILE A 513 7.30 21.22 -15.18
C ILE A 513 6.08 20.63 -15.84
N ASN A 514 5.16 21.50 -16.24
CA ASN A 514 4.02 21.12 -17.05
C ASN A 514 4.23 21.55 -18.49
N CYS A 515 4.11 20.63 -19.43
CA CYS A 515 4.30 20.84 -20.86
C CYS A 515 3.04 20.47 -21.62
N ASN A 516 2.29 21.46 -22.07
CA ASN A 516 1.11 21.24 -22.92
C ASN A 516 1.48 20.77 -24.34
N SER A 517 0.75 19.78 -24.84
CA SER A 517 0.99 19.04 -26.07
C SER A 517 1.11 19.87 -27.37
N GLY A 518 0.64 21.09 -27.40
CA GLY A 518 0.72 21.93 -28.59
C GLY A 518 1.99 22.77 -28.70
N ASN A 519 2.83 22.88 -27.69
CA ASN A 519 3.62 24.09 -27.52
C ASN A 519 5.10 23.95 -27.18
N GLY A 520 5.74 22.84 -27.53
CA GLY A 520 7.19 22.94 -27.72
C GLY A 520 8.13 22.41 -26.63
N CYS A 521 7.66 21.80 -25.56
CA CYS A 521 8.55 20.97 -24.73
C CYS A 521 8.96 19.68 -25.46
N TYR A 522 8.12 19.19 -26.34
CA TYR A 522 8.26 17.89 -26.99
C TYR A 522 9.54 17.73 -27.84
N PRO A 523 9.95 18.66 -28.69
CA PRO A 523 11.17 18.50 -29.47
C PRO A 523 12.45 18.61 -28.65
N ALA A 524 12.48 19.49 -27.66
CA ALA A 524 13.69 19.74 -26.86
C ALA A 524 14.04 18.59 -25.93
N ILE A 525 13.04 17.85 -25.44
CA ILE A 525 13.21 16.73 -24.53
C ILE A 525 13.68 15.47 -25.25
N TYR A 526 13.13 15.21 -26.43
CA TYR A 526 13.47 14.00 -27.20
C TYR A 526 14.78 14.13 -28.00
N ASP A 527 15.17 15.34 -28.40
CA ASP A 527 16.43 15.54 -29.16
C ASP A 527 17.69 15.46 -28.29
N THR A 528 17.57 15.59 -26.98
CA THR A 528 18.73 15.56 -26.08
C THR A 528 19.09 14.16 -25.57
N GLY A 529 18.26 13.14 -25.82
CA GLY A 529 18.53 11.73 -25.48
C GLY A 529 18.79 11.47 -23.98
N GLY A 530 18.40 12.40 -23.11
CA GLY A 530 18.70 12.40 -21.70
C GLY A 530 17.65 13.11 -20.86
N ASN A 531 18.08 13.66 -19.76
CA ASN A 531 17.29 14.37 -18.78
C ASN A 531 16.58 15.59 -19.44
N PRO A 532 15.24 15.70 -19.39
CA PRO A 532 14.50 16.85 -19.92
C PRO A 532 14.93 18.19 -19.29
N PHE A 533 15.42 18.17 -18.07
CA PHE A 533 15.90 19.33 -17.36
C PHE A 533 17.23 19.86 -17.90
N ASP A 534 18.07 19.02 -18.51
CA ASP A 534 19.30 19.48 -19.17
C ASP A 534 18.99 20.31 -20.41
N ALA A 535 17.96 19.93 -21.16
CA ALA A 535 17.47 20.74 -22.28
C ALA A 535 16.87 22.08 -21.80
N ILE A 536 16.14 22.04 -20.72
CA ILE A 536 15.50 23.22 -20.11
C ILE A 536 16.55 24.15 -19.52
N ASN A 537 17.54 23.65 -18.79
CA ASN A 537 18.62 24.42 -18.21
C ASN A 537 19.52 25.07 -19.28
N GLN A 538 19.58 24.51 -20.49
CA GLN A 538 20.31 25.12 -21.63
C GLN A 538 19.54 26.27 -22.28
N LEU A 539 18.22 26.38 -22.14
CA LEU A 539 17.38 27.38 -22.78
C LEU A 539 17.35 28.74 -22.07
N ALA A 540 17.97 28.91 -20.95
CA ALA A 540 18.24 30.08 -20.10
C ALA A 540 17.59 30.01 -18.71
N PRO A 541 18.39 30.06 -17.63
CA PRO A 541 17.86 29.95 -16.26
C PRO A 541 16.92 31.11 -15.86
N ASP A 542 17.08 32.28 -16.48
CA ASP A 542 16.24 33.44 -16.15
C ASP A 542 14.90 33.47 -16.93
N TYR A 543 14.74 32.59 -17.91
CA TYR A 543 13.56 32.52 -18.75
C TYR A 543 12.38 31.86 -17.99
N TRP A 544 12.67 30.97 -17.10
CA TRP A 544 11.67 30.14 -16.41
C TRP A 544 10.98 30.83 -15.22
N VAL A 545 11.62 31.84 -14.65
CA VAL A 545 11.05 32.65 -13.57
C VAL A 545 9.95 33.59 -14.08
N GLN A 546 9.83 33.74 -15.40
CA GLN A 546 8.90 34.70 -16.04
C GLN A 546 7.72 34.00 -16.76
N MET A 547 7.56 32.71 -16.60
CA MET A 547 6.50 31.99 -17.32
C MET A 547 5.12 32.30 -16.77
N GLY A 548 4.21 32.63 -17.68
CA GLY A 548 2.96 33.34 -17.43
C GLY A 548 3.01 34.79 -17.83
N LYS A 549 4.19 35.38 -18.08
CA LYS A 549 4.37 36.70 -18.65
C LYS A 549 5.15 36.62 -19.95
N MET A 550 4.58 37.25 -20.95
CA MET A 550 5.10 37.72 -22.23
C MET A 550 6.60 37.50 -22.47
N VAL A 551 6.94 36.71 -23.46
CA VAL A 551 8.25 36.79 -24.09
C VAL A 551 8.28 38.07 -24.91
N ASP A 552 9.15 39.04 -24.59
CA ASP A 552 9.37 40.32 -25.28
C ASP A 552 8.12 41.22 -25.38
N GLY A 553 7.23 41.19 -24.38
CA GLY A 553 6.08 42.09 -24.38
C GLY A 553 4.94 41.65 -25.30
N VAL A 554 4.94 40.43 -25.80
CA VAL A 554 3.86 39.88 -26.63
C VAL A 554 3.12 38.82 -25.81
N ASP A 555 1.82 38.93 -25.69
CA ASP A 555 0.97 37.89 -25.05
C ASP A 555 1.22 36.54 -25.72
N CYS A 556 1.43 35.51 -24.94
CA CYS A 556 1.55 34.13 -25.42
C CYS A 556 0.22 33.71 -26.06
N VAL A 557 0.19 33.74 -27.37
CA VAL A 557 -0.93 33.18 -28.15
C VAL A 557 -0.50 31.79 -28.61
N ALA A 558 -1.18 30.76 -28.14
CA ALA A 558 -0.95 29.41 -28.65
C ALA A 558 -1.12 29.39 -30.20
N PRO A 559 -0.25 28.77 -30.97
CA PRO A 559 0.77 27.75 -30.61
C PRO A 559 2.21 28.27 -30.77
N GLN A 560 2.68 29.15 -29.93
CA GLN A 560 4.07 29.64 -29.99
C GLN A 560 4.96 28.78 -29.04
N ILE A 561 6.16 28.43 -29.53
CA ILE A 561 7.18 27.74 -28.76
C ILE A 561 7.49 28.55 -27.48
N GLY A 562 7.40 27.94 -26.34
CA GLY A 562 7.61 28.57 -25.01
C GLY A 562 6.34 29.08 -24.32
N CYS A 563 5.19 29.08 -24.99
CA CYS A 563 3.91 29.35 -24.36
C CYS A 563 3.28 28.05 -23.89
N GLY A 564 2.85 27.95 -22.63
CA GLY A 564 2.22 26.75 -22.06
C GLY A 564 3.14 25.83 -21.27
N VAL A 565 4.36 26.25 -20.96
CA VAL A 565 5.22 25.56 -19.99
C VAL A 565 5.17 26.30 -18.66
N VAL A 566 4.84 25.60 -17.60
CA VAL A 566 4.87 26.10 -16.22
C VAL A 566 6.00 25.40 -15.47
N VAL A 567 6.84 26.16 -14.81
CA VAL A 567 7.89 25.63 -13.94
C VAL A 567 7.69 26.19 -12.54
N THR A 568 7.59 25.30 -11.56
CA THR A 568 7.57 25.69 -10.14
C THR A 568 8.96 25.58 -9.54
N ASN A 569 9.20 26.29 -8.46
CA ASN A 569 10.38 26.14 -7.62
C ASN A 569 9.91 25.76 -6.21
N ASN A 570 10.33 24.60 -5.75
CA ASN A 570 9.87 24.01 -4.50
C ASN A 570 10.87 24.25 -3.34
N ASP A 571 11.79 25.21 -3.45
CA ASP A 571 12.74 25.51 -2.35
C ASP A 571 11.98 25.85 -1.07
N THR A 572 11.92 24.91 -0.15
CA THR A 572 11.21 25.03 1.13
C THR A 572 11.84 24.15 2.20
N SER A 573 11.64 24.52 3.45
CA SER A 573 12.03 23.72 4.61
C SER A 573 11.04 23.96 5.74
N GLN A 574 10.66 22.92 6.44
CA GLN A 574 9.73 22.97 7.55
C GLN A 574 10.17 22.06 8.69
N THR A 575 9.79 22.44 9.91
CA THR A 575 10.14 21.69 11.13
C THR A 575 8.91 21.52 12.01
N TRP A 576 8.84 20.39 12.72
CA TRP A 576 7.78 20.08 13.68
C TRP A 576 8.35 19.47 14.95
N ASP A 577 7.83 19.89 16.11
CA ASP A 577 8.08 19.28 17.40
C ASP A 577 6.86 18.48 17.84
N ASN A 578 7.07 17.27 18.35
CA ASN A 578 5.98 16.40 18.77
C ASN A 578 6.29 15.69 20.09
N PHE A 579 5.24 15.49 20.90
CA PHE A 579 5.33 14.70 22.12
C PHE A 579 4.34 13.55 22.11
N SER A 580 4.86 12.33 22.10
CA SER A 580 4.05 11.11 22.23
C SER A 580 4.14 10.57 23.66
N TRP A 581 3.03 10.01 24.14
CA TRP A 581 2.95 9.48 25.51
C TRP A 581 2.09 8.21 25.58
N ARG A 582 2.35 7.43 26.65
CA ARG A 582 1.57 6.23 26.98
C ARG A 582 1.36 6.16 28.48
N LEU A 583 0.13 5.82 28.90
CA LEU A 583 -0.23 5.47 30.25
C LEU A 583 -0.92 4.10 30.22
N GLY A 584 -0.51 3.17 31.07
CA GLY A 584 -1.03 1.81 31.07
C GLY A 584 -1.19 1.24 32.46
N LEU A 585 -2.11 0.31 32.60
CA LEU A 585 -2.32 -0.54 33.76
C LEU A 585 -2.37 -2.00 33.32
N ASP A 586 -1.55 -2.83 33.93
CA ASP A 586 -1.42 -4.25 33.66
C ASP A 586 -1.74 -5.02 34.93
N TRP A 587 -2.56 -6.04 34.80
CA TRP A 587 -2.97 -6.88 35.93
C TRP A 587 -2.84 -8.36 35.61
N ASP A 588 -1.94 -9.03 36.34
CA ASP A 588 -1.83 -10.49 36.37
C ASP A 588 -2.99 -11.02 37.21
N MET A 589 -4.14 -11.31 36.58
CA MET A 589 -5.32 -11.81 37.27
C MET A 589 -5.07 -13.20 37.87
N SER A 590 -4.23 -13.99 37.19
CA SER A 590 -3.74 -15.30 37.61
C SER A 590 -2.54 -15.69 36.75
N ASP A 591 -1.87 -16.81 37.06
CA ASP A 591 -0.78 -17.40 36.26
C ASP A 591 -1.23 -17.75 34.82
N LEU A 592 -2.55 -17.77 34.57
CA LEU A 592 -3.16 -18.16 33.29
C LEU A 592 -3.85 -17.01 32.59
N SER A 593 -3.95 -15.82 33.19
CA SER A 593 -4.71 -14.74 32.65
C SER A 593 -4.15 -13.36 32.99
N PHE A 594 -4.01 -12.55 31.97
CA PHE A 594 -3.45 -11.20 32.00
C PHE A 594 -4.46 -10.20 31.44
N MET A 595 -4.65 -9.09 32.11
CA MET A 595 -5.50 -7.99 31.66
C MET A 595 -4.67 -6.71 31.54
N TYR A 596 -4.94 -5.91 30.54
CA TYR A 596 -4.31 -4.62 30.36
C TYR A 596 -5.32 -3.55 29.96
N ALA A 597 -4.98 -2.32 30.26
CA ALA A 597 -5.66 -1.14 29.72
C ALA A 597 -4.64 -0.02 29.50
N TYR A 598 -4.76 0.70 28.40
CA TYR A 598 -3.89 1.85 28.16
C TYR A 598 -4.58 2.99 27.46
N LEU A 599 -4.01 4.18 27.63
CA LEU A 599 -4.21 5.37 26.80
C LEU A 599 -2.86 5.72 26.18
N ALA A 600 -2.81 5.94 24.88
CA ALA A 600 -1.60 6.34 24.19
C ALA A 600 -1.90 7.23 23.00
N ASN A 601 -0.96 8.11 22.68
CA ASN A 601 -0.98 8.83 21.42
C ASN A 601 0.26 8.57 20.59
N ALA A 602 0.12 8.82 19.29
CA ALA A 602 1.20 8.84 18.33
C ALA A 602 0.89 9.87 17.25
N TYR A 603 1.90 10.21 16.46
CA TYR A 603 1.75 11.14 15.36
C TYR A 603 2.42 10.61 14.09
N LYS A 604 1.94 11.08 12.95
CA LYS A 604 2.64 11.03 11.67
C LYS A 604 3.11 12.45 11.34
N SER A 605 4.36 12.58 10.90
CA SER A 605 4.96 13.89 10.67
C SER A 605 4.20 14.69 9.61
N GLY A 606 4.21 16.01 9.75
CA GLY A 606 3.87 16.93 8.68
C GLY A 606 4.84 16.77 7.50
N SER A 607 4.50 17.33 6.37
CA SER A 607 5.38 17.28 5.20
C SER A 607 5.20 18.48 4.27
N LEU A 608 5.99 18.46 3.21
CA LEU A 608 5.95 19.41 2.11
C LEU A 608 5.00 18.84 1.06
N ALA A 609 4.08 19.63 0.54
CA ALA A 609 3.18 19.14 -0.49
C ALA A 609 3.86 19.09 -1.86
N ASP A 610 3.64 18.03 -2.58
CA ASP A 610 3.89 17.98 -4.02
C ASP A 610 2.79 18.76 -4.71
N VAL A 611 3.16 19.84 -5.38
CA VAL A 611 2.21 20.69 -6.06
C VAL A 611 2.14 20.32 -7.52
N TYR A 612 1.03 19.74 -7.90
CA TYR A 612 0.64 19.64 -9.29
C TYR A 612 -0.27 20.81 -9.65
N VAL A 613 0.21 21.69 -10.49
CA VAL A 613 -0.57 22.82 -10.98
C VAL A 613 -1.04 22.53 -12.38
N ALA A 614 -2.34 22.41 -12.57
CA ALA A 614 -2.91 22.28 -13.92
C ALA A 614 -2.60 23.53 -14.76
N PRO A 615 -2.44 23.41 -16.08
CA PRO A 615 -2.07 24.52 -16.97
C PRO A 615 -2.99 25.74 -16.92
N SER A 616 -4.25 25.54 -16.58
CA SER A 616 -5.22 26.60 -16.35
C SER A 616 -4.88 27.51 -15.17
N ASN A 617 -3.97 27.10 -14.30
CA ASN A 617 -3.64 27.76 -13.05
C ASN A 617 -2.29 28.47 -13.10
N SER A 618 -1.66 28.56 -14.28
CA SER A 618 -0.38 29.23 -14.50
C SER A 618 -0.33 30.68 -14.02
N THR A 619 -1.47 31.36 -13.91
CA THR A 619 -1.59 32.73 -13.44
C THR A 619 -1.29 32.89 -11.94
N LEU A 620 -1.55 31.89 -11.11
CA LEU A 620 -1.24 31.92 -9.67
C LEU A 620 0.25 32.08 -9.37
N TYR A 621 1.09 31.50 -10.20
CA TYR A 621 2.55 31.57 -10.04
C TYR A 621 3.20 32.74 -10.77
N ALA A 622 2.52 33.31 -11.79
CA ALA A 622 3.03 34.43 -12.55
C ALA A 622 3.21 35.73 -11.72
N GLU A 623 2.48 35.85 -10.60
CA GLU A 623 2.56 37.01 -9.70
C GLU A 623 3.44 36.82 -8.47
N GLY A 624 4.15 35.69 -8.36
CA GLY A 624 5.03 35.40 -7.22
C GLY A 624 4.28 35.07 -5.92
N GLN A 625 3.01 34.74 -6.00
CA GLN A 625 2.26 34.20 -4.86
C GLN A 625 2.71 32.75 -4.66
N ARG A 626 3.46 32.51 -3.59
CA ARG A 626 3.69 31.16 -3.08
C ARG A 626 2.44 30.74 -2.32
N VAL A 627 1.78 29.69 -2.77
CA VAL A 627 0.85 28.97 -1.92
C VAL A 627 1.69 28.17 -0.95
N ASP A 628 1.52 28.39 0.36
CA ASP A 628 2.17 27.55 1.36
C ASP A 628 1.40 26.22 1.39
N LEU A 629 2.02 25.22 0.84
CA LEU A 629 1.42 23.90 0.68
C LEU A 629 1.94 22.89 1.71
N ASN A 630 2.65 23.37 2.72
CA ASN A 630 3.06 22.53 3.83
C ASN A 630 1.82 22.07 4.61
N TYR A 631 1.81 20.82 5.03
CA TYR A 631 0.76 20.28 5.86
C TYR A 631 1.32 19.80 7.20
N ASP A 632 0.48 19.91 8.23
CA ASP A 632 0.84 19.64 9.61
C ASP A 632 0.83 18.14 9.94
N PRO A 633 1.43 17.73 11.07
CA PRO A 633 1.31 16.39 11.58
C PRO A 633 -0.15 15.98 11.81
N GLU A 634 -0.43 14.69 11.66
CA GLU A 634 -1.68 14.08 12.10
C GLU A 634 -1.47 13.34 13.42
N TYR A 635 -2.51 13.25 14.22
CA TYR A 635 -2.45 12.68 15.56
C TYR A 635 -3.47 11.58 15.75
N VAL A 636 -3.05 10.53 16.43
CA VAL A 636 -3.95 9.44 16.85
C VAL A 636 -3.87 9.27 18.35
N THR A 637 -5.02 9.28 19.01
CA THR A 637 -5.15 8.96 20.43
C THR A 637 -6.05 7.75 20.60
N THR A 638 -5.54 6.69 21.24
CA THR A 638 -6.28 5.43 21.43
C THR A 638 -6.37 5.06 22.91
N GLY A 639 -7.57 4.68 23.34
CA GLY A 639 -7.82 3.91 24.55
C GLY A 639 -8.09 2.45 24.18
N GLU A 640 -7.39 1.53 24.82
CA GLU A 640 -7.57 0.09 24.60
C GLU A 640 -7.63 -0.65 25.94
N TRP A 641 -8.51 -1.64 26.00
CA TRP A 641 -8.60 -2.60 27.10
C TRP A 641 -8.58 -4.01 26.52
N GLY A 642 -7.83 -4.93 27.14
CA GLY A 642 -7.76 -6.29 26.65
C GLY A 642 -7.49 -7.32 27.72
N VAL A 643 -7.83 -8.57 27.40
CA VAL A 643 -7.57 -9.76 28.20
C VAL A 643 -6.89 -10.82 27.34
N LYS A 644 -5.85 -11.43 27.88
CA LYS A 644 -5.17 -12.58 27.28
C LYS A 644 -5.15 -13.72 28.28
N ALA A 645 -5.44 -14.91 27.82
CA ALA A 645 -5.49 -16.05 28.72
C ALA A 645 -5.16 -17.37 28.01
N LYS A 646 -4.77 -18.35 28.83
CA LYS A 646 -4.58 -19.74 28.45
C LYS A 646 -5.27 -20.66 29.43
N ASN A 647 -5.56 -21.90 29.03
CA ASN A 647 -6.05 -22.92 29.95
C ASN A 647 -4.90 -23.61 30.71
N GLU A 648 -5.22 -24.39 31.74
CA GLU A 648 -4.22 -25.10 32.59
C GLU A 648 -3.36 -26.08 31.78
N GLU A 649 -3.94 -26.75 30.80
CA GLU A 649 -3.24 -27.71 29.95
C GLU A 649 -2.41 -27.03 28.82
N ASN A 650 -2.40 -25.71 28.75
CA ASN A 650 -1.76 -24.95 27.67
C ASN A 650 -2.17 -25.37 26.24
N THR A 651 -3.41 -25.87 26.12
CA THR A 651 -3.97 -26.28 24.81
C THR A 651 -4.85 -25.22 24.18
N LEU A 652 -5.20 -24.16 24.90
CA LEU A 652 -6.01 -23.04 24.43
C LEU A 652 -5.37 -21.73 24.87
N ASN A 653 -5.07 -20.89 23.90
CA ASN A 653 -4.68 -19.49 24.10
C ASN A 653 -5.70 -18.59 23.38
N TYR A 654 -6.10 -17.49 24.02
CA TYR A 654 -6.94 -16.49 23.39
C TYR A 654 -6.62 -15.09 23.86
N SER A 655 -6.92 -14.12 23.01
CA SER A 655 -6.89 -12.69 23.34
C SER A 655 -8.20 -12.03 22.90
N PHE A 656 -8.64 -11.08 23.70
CA PHE A 656 -9.80 -10.26 23.43
C PHE A 656 -9.47 -8.82 23.77
N ASN A 657 -9.76 -7.89 22.86
CA ASN A 657 -9.56 -6.47 23.12
C ASN A 657 -10.66 -5.61 22.51
N ILE A 658 -10.85 -4.46 23.14
CA ILE A 658 -11.74 -3.38 22.68
C ILE A 658 -10.91 -2.11 22.63
N PHE A 659 -11.04 -1.37 21.55
CA PHE A 659 -10.35 -0.10 21.38
C PHE A 659 -11.30 1.03 20.95
N TYR A 660 -10.91 2.25 21.26
CA TYR A 660 -11.52 3.47 20.76
C TYR A 660 -10.40 4.45 20.39
N THR A 661 -10.44 4.94 19.16
CA THR A 661 -9.41 5.80 18.59
C THR A 661 -10.03 7.09 18.06
N ILE A 662 -9.43 8.22 18.40
CA ILE A 662 -9.67 9.51 17.81
C ILE A 662 -8.49 9.82 16.88
N TYR A 663 -8.78 10.17 15.66
CA TYR A 663 -7.82 10.49 14.63
C TYR A 663 -8.06 11.91 14.13
N GLU A 664 -7.12 12.82 14.45
CA GLU A 664 -7.22 14.26 14.23
C GLU A 664 -6.24 14.71 13.14
N GLY A 665 -6.67 15.67 12.32
CA GLY A 665 -5.83 16.27 11.29
C GLY A 665 -5.35 15.28 10.25
N LYS A 666 -6.17 14.31 9.87
CA LYS A 666 -5.82 13.32 8.85
C LYS A 666 -5.29 13.98 7.58
N GLN A 667 -4.12 13.58 7.12
CA GLN A 667 -3.56 14.03 5.86
C GLN A 667 -4.29 13.35 4.70
N PHE A 668 -4.88 14.13 3.84
CA PHE A 668 -5.61 13.65 2.66
C PHE A 668 -5.05 14.29 1.39
N THR A 669 -4.84 13.48 0.37
CA THR A 669 -4.35 13.92 -0.92
C THR A 669 -5.49 13.92 -1.93
N GLY A 670 -5.70 15.05 -2.58
CA GLY A 670 -6.76 15.21 -3.56
C GLY A 670 -6.75 16.56 -4.26
N ASN A 671 -7.70 16.76 -5.16
CA ASN A 671 -7.92 18.07 -5.76
C ASN A 671 -8.70 18.95 -4.79
N LEU A 672 -8.05 19.96 -4.26
CA LEU A 672 -8.61 20.87 -3.28
C LEU A 672 -8.82 22.26 -3.89
N PRO A 673 -9.95 22.94 -3.63
CA PRO A 673 -10.17 24.30 -4.07
C PRO A 673 -9.30 25.25 -3.24
N VAL A 674 -8.45 26.01 -3.90
CA VAL A 674 -7.52 26.94 -3.23
C VAL A 674 -7.87 28.39 -3.43
N ASP A 675 -8.43 28.77 -4.57
CA ASP A 675 -8.75 30.18 -4.84
C ASP A 675 -9.72 30.34 -6.05
N VAL A 676 -10.18 31.57 -6.25
CA VAL A 676 -10.86 32.03 -7.47
C VAL A 676 -9.99 33.10 -8.08
N VAL A 677 -9.55 32.89 -9.32
CA VAL A 677 -8.69 33.85 -10.03
C VAL A 677 -9.40 34.42 -11.26
N GLU A 678 -9.19 35.68 -11.51
CA GLU A 678 -9.64 36.31 -12.74
C GLU A 678 -8.67 35.94 -13.90
N VAL A 679 -9.18 35.23 -14.88
CA VAL A 679 -8.44 34.78 -16.08
C VAL A 679 -8.93 35.53 -17.33
N TYR A 680 -8.00 35.81 -18.23
CA TYR A 680 -8.34 36.37 -19.54
C TYR A 680 -8.32 35.26 -20.61
N GLY A 681 -9.49 34.87 -21.08
CA GLY A 681 -9.63 33.75 -22.00
C GLY A 681 -11.05 33.60 -22.52
N TYR A 682 -11.33 32.47 -23.16
CA TYR A 682 -12.71 32.07 -23.47
C TYR A 682 -13.40 31.62 -22.21
N ASP A 683 -14.45 32.36 -21.85
CA ASP A 683 -15.31 31.98 -20.75
C ASP A 683 -16.05 30.68 -21.11
N SER A 684 -15.72 29.62 -20.45
CA SER A 684 -16.28 28.29 -20.68
C SER A 684 -17.42 27.92 -19.70
N ASP A 685 -17.76 28.81 -18.75
CA ASP A 685 -18.90 28.58 -17.85
C ASP A 685 -20.22 28.83 -18.58
N PRO A 686 -21.03 27.79 -18.86
CA PRO A 686 -22.31 27.97 -19.56
C PRO A 686 -23.34 28.78 -18.77
N ASN A 687 -23.10 29.06 -17.50
CA ASN A 687 -23.96 29.89 -16.66
C ASN A 687 -23.46 31.32 -16.54
N SER A 688 -22.26 31.60 -17.02
CA SER A 688 -21.70 32.94 -17.02
C SER A 688 -22.40 33.85 -18.03
N PRO A 689 -22.62 35.13 -17.71
CA PRO A 689 -23.15 36.05 -18.67
C PRO A 689 -22.23 36.32 -19.88
N THR A 690 -20.97 35.95 -19.76
CA THR A 690 -19.93 36.12 -20.79
C THR A 690 -19.54 34.77 -21.44
N PHE A 691 -20.34 33.73 -21.27
CA PHE A 691 -20.10 32.40 -21.84
C PHE A 691 -19.78 32.44 -23.35
N GLY A 692 -18.62 31.91 -23.71
CA GLY A 692 -18.13 31.86 -25.09
C GLY A 692 -17.51 33.18 -25.59
N GLU A 693 -17.39 34.20 -24.74
CA GLU A 693 -16.67 35.42 -25.04
C GLU A 693 -15.22 35.36 -24.60
N PHE A 694 -14.33 35.99 -25.32
CA PHE A 694 -12.92 36.13 -24.93
C PHE A 694 -12.78 37.38 -24.05
N THR A 695 -12.82 37.19 -22.75
CA THR A 695 -12.91 38.26 -21.75
C THR A 695 -12.23 37.87 -20.44
N TYR A 696 -12.28 38.76 -19.45
CA TYR A 696 -11.91 38.41 -18.08
C TYR A 696 -13.11 37.71 -17.43
N TYR A 697 -12.83 36.56 -16.80
CA TYR A 697 -13.83 35.81 -16.05
C TYR A 697 -13.20 35.17 -14.82
N ASP A 698 -13.98 34.95 -13.80
CA ASP A 698 -13.56 34.29 -12.58
C ASP A 698 -13.46 32.77 -12.81
N GLN A 699 -12.28 32.22 -12.63
CA GLN A 699 -12.02 30.80 -12.71
C GLN A 699 -11.63 30.23 -11.34
N GLY A 700 -12.30 29.21 -10.92
CA GLY A 700 -11.90 28.46 -9.74
C GLY A 700 -10.62 27.69 -9.97
N VAL A 701 -9.76 27.74 -8.97
CA VAL A 701 -8.46 27.06 -8.96
C VAL A 701 -8.53 25.89 -8.02
N THR A 702 -8.25 24.71 -8.55
CA THR A 702 -8.02 23.52 -7.73
C THR A 702 -6.58 23.07 -7.92
N ILE A 703 -5.99 22.58 -6.84
CA ILE A 703 -4.63 22.06 -6.81
C ILE A 703 -4.69 20.64 -6.28
N TRP A 704 -3.98 19.73 -6.94
CA TRP A 704 -3.71 18.42 -6.38
C TRP A 704 -2.67 18.59 -5.27
N THR A 705 -3.09 18.43 -4.05
CA THR A 705 -2.25 18.64 -2.86
C THR A 705 -2.69 17.76 -1.71
N THR A 706 -1.91 17.76 -0.64
CA THR A 706 -2.26 17.14 0.64
C THR A 706 -2.58 18.23 1.66
N GLU A 707 -3.69 18.07 2.36
CA GLU A 707 -4.09 18.94 3.47
C GLU A 707 -4.50 18.11 4.69
N ASN A 708 -4.56 18.77 5.86
CA ASN A 708 -5.03 18.16 7.09
C ASN A 708 -6.54 18.32 7.20
N PHE A 709 -7.19 17.24 7.56
CA PHE A 709 -8.64 17.20 7.76
C PHE A 709 -9.03 17.05 9.21
N GLY A 710 -10.29 17.31 9.43
CA GLY A 710 -11.04 17.15 10.64
C GLY A 710 -10.77 15.84 11.42
N GLU A 711 -11.77 15.37 12.10
CA GLU A 711 -11.66 14.20 12.99
C GLU A 711 -12.32 12.97 12.39
N GLN A 712 -11.70 11.81 12.62
CA GLN A 712 -12.31 10.51 12.44
C GLN A 712 -12.33 9.75 13.77
N GLN A 713 -13.35 8.93 13.97
CA GLN A 713 -13.46 8.03 15.11
C GLN A 713 -13.49 6.59 14.63
N HIS A 714 -12.68 5.74 15.26
CA HIS A 714 -12.56 4.32 14.97
C HIS A 714 -12.71 3.55 16.29
N TRP A 715 -13.61 2.61 16.35
CA TRP A 715 -13.72 1.72 17.51
C TRP A 715 -14.03 0.29 17.05
N GLY A 716 -13.64 -0.66 17.87
CA GLY A 716 -13.87 -2.04 17.51
C GLY A 716 -13.52 -3.03 18.58
N VAL A 717 -13.80 -4.28 18.24
CA VAL A 717 -13.55 -5.45 19.06
C VAL A 717 -12.74 -6.46 18.22
N GLU A 718 -11.74 -7.04 18.84
CA GLU A 718 -10.92 -8.10 18.24
C GLU A 718 -10.88 -9.31 19.19
N PHE A 719 -10.96 -10.50 18.62
CA PHE A 719 -10.81 -11.77 19.31
C PHE A 719 -9.92 -12.69 18.49
N GLU A 720 -8.86 -13.19 19.09
CA GLU A 720 -7.92 -14.14 18.48
C GLU A 720 -7.81 -15.36 19.36
N TYR A 721 -7.63 -16.55 18.74
CA TYR A 721 -7.47 -17.80 19.48
C TYR A 721 -6.61 -18.81 18.74
N THR A 722 -5.96 -19.68 19.53
CA THR A 722 -5.35 -20.92 19.07
C THR A 722 -5.72 -22.03 20.07
N TRP A 723 -6.26 -23.11 19.57
CA TRP A 723 -6.77 -24.22 20.34
C TRP A 723 -6.33 -25.56 19.76
N LEU A 724 -5.84 -26.44 20.64
CA LEU A 724 -5.57 -27.86 20.37
C LEU A 724 -6.72 -28.67 20.96
N PRO A 725 -7.84 -28.89 20.27
CA PRO A 725 -9.04 -29.55 20.82
C PRO A 725 -8.83 -30.99 21.15
N TYR A 726 -7.86 -31.64 20.55
CA TYR A 726 -7.45 -33.03 20.73
C TYR A 726 -6.08 -33.28 20.11
N ASP A 727 -5.43 -34.43 20.40
CA ASP A 727 -4.11 -34.76 19.82
C ASP A 727 -4.11 -34.70 18.29
N GLY A 728 -3.17 -33.96 17.74
CA GLY A 728 -3.03 -33.67 16.31
C GLY A 728 -4.00 -32.65 15.74
N GLY A 729 -5.03 -32.21 16.47
CA GLY A 729 -5.96 -31.18 16.02
C GLY A 729 -5.52 -29.78 16.42
N ARG A 730 -5.50 -28.83 15.47
CA ARG A 730 -5.24 -27.41 15.72
C ARG A 730 -6.32 -26.54 15.06
N LEU A 731 -6.91 -25.66 15.85
CA LEU A 731 -7.86 -24.66 15.40
C LEU A 731 -7.35 -23.28 15.80
N SER A 732 -7.24 -22.37 14.87
CA SER A 732 -6.82 -20.99 15.14
C SER A 732 -7.59 -20.01 14.28
N GLY A 733 -7.59 -18.74 14.67
CA GLY A 733 -8.24 -17.71 13.87
C GLY A 733 -8.53 -16.45 14.67
N PHE A 734 -9.29 -15.57 14.02
CA PHE A 734 -9.72 -14.33 14.64
C PHE A 734 -11.13 -13.92 14.19
N MET A 735 -11.72 -13.02 14.94
CA MET A 735 -12.95 -12.31 14.61
C MET A 735 -12.75 -10.83 14.94
N THR A 736 -13.15 -9.94 14.03
CA THR A 736 -13.11 -8.49 14.24
C THR A 736 -14.46 -7.86 13.95
N SER A 737 -14.80 -6.83 14.71
CA SER A 737 -15.92 -5.95 14.38
C SER A 737 -15.46 -4.51 14.56
N TYR A 738 -15.59 -3.73 13.48
CA TYR A 738 -15.12 -2.34 13.45
C TYR A 738 -16.23 -1.39 13.08
N HIS A 739 -16.13 -0.18 13.59
CA HIS A 739 -16.93 0.95 13.18
C HIS A 739 -16.03 2.16 13.02
N THR A 740 -16.20 2.88 11.91
CA THR A 740 -15.42 4.07 11.59
C THR A 740 -16.33 5.15 11.06
N GLU A 741 -16.03 6.42 11.38
CA GLU A 741 -16.85 7.55 10.95
C GLU A 741 -16.00 8.83 10.87
N PHE A 742 -16.21 9.62 9.82
CA PHE A 742 -15.78 11.02 9.77
C PHE A 742 -16.73 11.84 10.62
N THR A 743 -16.27 12.44 11.70
CA THR A 743 -17.10 13.13 12.70
C THR A 743 -17.23 14.62 12.47
N GLU A 744 -16.29 15.22 11.76
CA GLU A 744 -16.32 16.63 11.40
C GLU A 744 -16.69 16.86 9.94
N ASP A 745 -17.19 18.07 9.64
CA ASP A 745 -17.48 18.47 8.29
C ASP A 745 -16.18 18.58 7.49
N PHE A 746 -16.08 17.75 6.46
CA PHE A 746 -15.02 17.83 5.50
C PHE A 746 -15.60 17.85 4.09
N VAL A 747 -15.45 18.98 3.44
CA VAL A 747 -15.94 19.21 2.09
C VAL A 747 -14.78 19.11 1.13
N THR A 748 -14.77 18.09 0.30
CA THR A 748 -13.75 17.89 -0.72
C THR A 748 -14.40 17.76 -2.08
N MET A 749 -13.58 17.95 -3.13
CA MET A 749 -14.06 17.78 -4.47
C MET A 749 -14.32 16.31 -4.77
N TRP A 750 -15.46 16.05 -5.36
CA TRP A 750 -15.86 14.71 -5.78
C TRP A 750 -15.03 14.26 -6.98
N ARG A 751 -13.92 13.56 -6.73
CA ARG A 751 -13.03 13.08 -7.81
C ARG A 751 -13.77 12.25 -8.87
N TYR A 752 -14.65 11.37 -8.43
CA TYR A 752 -15.40 10.50 -9.34
C TYR A 752 -16.50 11.21 -10.12
N GLY A 753 -17.07 12.27 -9.56
CA GLY A 753 -18.08 13.07 -10.22
C GLY A 753 -17.53 13.78 -11.45
N GLN A 754 -16.34 14.35 -11.36
CA GLN A 754 -15.69 14.99 -12.49
C GLN A 754 -15.41 14.00 -13.62
N ASP A 755 -14.80 12.86 -13.29
CA ASP A 755 -14.35 11.91 -14.28
C ASP A 755 -15.48 11.05 -14.84
N ALA A 756 -16.46 10.67 -14.03
CA ALA A 756 -17.54 9.78 -14.46
C ALA A 756 -18.64 10.48 -15.28
N LEU A 757 -18.84 11.78 -15.11
CA LEU A 757 -19.97 12.50 -15.69
C LEU A 757 -19.67 13.19 -16.98
N PHE A 758 -18.40 13.41 -17.22
CA PHE A 758 -18.01 14.27 -18.30
C PHE A 758 -17.54 13.51 -19.51
N GLY A 759 -18.35 13.03 -20.25
CA GLY A 759 -18.20 13.25 -21.64
C GLY A 759 -18.16 14.75 -21.96
N ARG A 760 -17.52 15.57 -21.12
CA ARG A 760 -17.35 17.00 -21.34
C ARG A 760 -15.89 17.34 -21.25
N ASP A 761 -15.48 18.14 -22.23
CA ASP A 761 -14.21 18.79 -22.37
C ASP A 761 -13.39 18.88 -21.07
N TYR A 762 -12.17 18.40 -21.14
CA TYR A 762 -11.06 18.73 -20.27
C TYR A 762 -10.77 20.27 -20.35
N GLY A 763 -11.69 21.07 -20.02
CA GLY A 763 -11.59 22.52 -20.13
C GLY A 763 -12.80 23.23 -19.56
N ALA A 764 -13.85 22.49 -19.20
CA ALA A 764 -14.93 23.08 -18.45
C ALA A 764 -14.41 23.36 -17.03
N SER A 765 -14.21 24.61 -16.76
CA SER A 765 -13.79 25.15 -15.47
C SER A 765 -14.58 24.49 -14.36
N ILE A 766 -13.86 23.90 -13.43
CA ILE A 766 -14.41 23.52 -12.15
C ILE A 766 -14.74 24.86 -11.48
N ASP A 767 -16.01 25.19 -11.42
CA ASP A 767 -16.47 26.35 -10.68
C ASP A 767 -16.44 25.99 -9.18
N PRO A 768 -15.50 26.51 -8.37
CA PRO A 768 -15.50 26.33 -6.92
C PRO A 768 -16.71 26.99 -6.28
N GLY A 769 -17.39 27.88 -6.99
CA GLY A 769 -18.67 28.44 -6.59
C GLY A 769 -19.85 27.49 -6.82
N ASN A 770 -19.65 26.38 -7.56
CA ASN A 770 -20.73 25.40 -7.75
C ASN A 770 -20.72 24.35 -6.63
N PRO A 771 -21.66 24.42 -5.68
CA PRO A 771 -21.71 23.48 -4.56
C PRO A 771 -21.89 22.01 -4.99
N ASN A 772 -22.22 21.76 -6.26
CA ASN A 772 -22.44 20.43 -6.81
C ASN A 772 -21.15 19.66 -7.09
N ASN A 773 -20.01 20.34 -7.08
CA ASN A 773 -18.71 19.71 -7.31
C ASN A 773 -18.07 19.16 -6.02
N PHE A 774 -18.73 19.34 -4.89
CA PHE A 774 -18.17 19.00 -3.59
C PHE A 774 -19.06 18.01 -2.83
N VAL A 775 -18.43 17.16 -2.07
CA VAL A 775 -19.08 16.24 -1.15
C VAL A 775 -18.56 16.44 0.28
N ASN A 776 -19.45 16.39 1.24
CA ASN A 776 -19.09 16.38 2.66
C ASN A 776 -18.93 14.93 3.11
N LEU A 777 -17.76 14.57 3.60
CA LEU A 777 -17.47 13.21 4.04
C LEU A 777 -17.97 12.89 5.46
N LYS A 778 -18.53 13.85 6.18
CA LYS A 778 -19.10 13.61 7.53
C LYS A 778 -20.14 12.50 7.52
N GLY A 779 -20.01 11.55 8.43
CA GLY A 779 -20.86 10.36 8.52
C GLY A 779 -20.43 9.22 7.59
N ASN A 780 -19.39 9.41 6.78
CA ASN A 780 -18.85 8.33 5.94
C ASN A 780 -17.93 7.42 6.73
N GLU A 781 -17.82 6.18 6.27
CA GLU A 781 -16.94 5.17 6.82
C GLU A 781 -15.55 5.23 6.18
N ALA A 782 -14.52 4.82 6.93
CA ALA A 782 -13.19 4.69 6.40
C ALA A 782 -13.10 3.50 5.40
N PRO A 783 -12.27 3.60 4.35
CA PRO A 783 -12.10 2.51 3.38
C PRO A 783 -11.55 1.22 4.01
N TYR A 784 -11.92 0.09 3.43
CA TYR A 784 -11.45 -1.27 3.79
C TYR A 784 -11.68 -1.64 5.26
N THR A 785 -12.78 -1.17 5.81
CA THR A 785 -13.14 -1.43 7.21
C THR A 785 -14.51 -2.13 7.26
N PRO A 786 -14.53 -3.46 7.11
CA PRO A 786 -15.77 -4.22 7.20
C PRO A 786 -16.32 -4.21 8.64
N ASP A 787 -17.64 -4.14 8.79
CA ASP A 787 -18.32 -4.23 10.10
C ASP A 787 -17.99 -5.53 10.84
N LEU A 788 -17.69 -6.59 10.11
CA LEU A 788 -17.34 -7.91 10.65
C LEU A 788 -16.41 -8.65 9.69
N ALA A 789 -15.33 -9.19 10.23
CA ALA A 789 -14.47 -10.14 9.54
C ALA A 789 -14.15 -11.35 10.43
N LEU A 790 -13.99 -12.49 9.80
CA LEU A 790 -13.73 -13.77 10.46
C LEU A 790 -12.70 -14.58 9.68
N THR A 791 -11.69 -15.09 10.38
CA THR A 791 -10.77 -16.12 9.87
C THR A 791 -10.82 -17.33 10.77
N VAL A 792 -10.92 -18.52 10.19
CA VAL A 792 -10.85 -19.82 10.88
C VAL A 792 -9.88 -20.70 10.10
N ARG A 793 -8.86 -21.18 10.78
CA ARG A 793 -7.93 -22.18 10.27
C ARG A 793 -8.06 -23.44 11.07
N PHE A 794 -8.21 -24.56 10.39
CA PHE A 794 -8.18 -25.89 10.97
C PHE A 794 -7.10 -26.74 10.31
N GLU A 795 -6.36 -27.47 11.11
CA GLU A 795 -5.32 -28.39 10.70
C GLU A 795 -5.40 -29.67 11.55
N HIS A 796 -5.09 -30.81 10.94
CA HIS A 796 -4.97 -32.07 11.68
C HIS A 796 -3.72 -32.83 11.27
N THR A 797 -2.96 -33.27 12.24
CA THR A 797 -1.75 -34.06 12.05
C THR A 797 -2.04 -35.55 12.25
N TYR A 798 -1.95 -36.32 11.18
CA TYR A 798 -2.02 -37.78 11.21
C TYR A 798 -0.62 -38.38 11.32
N LYS A 799 -0.29 -39.05 12.41
CA LYS A 799 0.95 -39.81 12.56
C LYS A 799 0.82 -41.13 11.74
N LEU A 800 1.64 -41.32 10.72
CA LEU A 800 1.63 -42.50 9.84
C LEU A 800 2.52 -43.60 10.44
N ARG A 801 2.22 -44.88 10.09
CA ARG A 801 2.94 -46.06 10.61
C ARG A 801 4.46 -46.07 10.34
N ASN A 802 4.93 -45.32 9.35
CA ASN A 802 6.33 -45.20 8.97
C ASN A 802 7.03 -44.03 9.63
N GLY A 803 6.41 -43.37 10.62
CA GLY A 803 6.95 -42.19 11.30
C GLY A 803 6.71 -40.85 10.61
N MET A 804 6.18 -40.84 9.38
CA MET A 804 5.83 -39.63 8.66
C MET A 804 4.53 -39.02 9.22
N GLU A 805 4.31 -37.75 8.93
CA GLU A 805 3.07 -37.05 9.27
C GLU A 805 2.35 -36.56 8.01
N LEU A 806 1.03 -36.70 8.01
CA LEU A 806 0.14 -36.15 6.99
C LEU A 806 -0.69 -35.05 7.63
N LYS A 807 -0.58 -33.82 7.13
CA LYS A 807 -1.24 -32.63 7.71
C LYS A 807 -2.18 -32.00 6.67
N PRO A 808 -3.45 -32.41 6.59
CA PRO A 808 -4.47 -31.62 5.88
C PRO A 808 -4.81 -30.37 6.68
N GLY A 809 -5.00 -29.27 5.97
CA GLY A 809 -5.38 -27.98 6.53
C GLY A 809 -6.35 -27.21 5.65
N VAL A 810 -7.18 -26.40 6.27
CA VAL A 810 -8.08 -25.46 5.60
C VAL A 810 -8.01 -24.12 6.30
N ASN A 811 -7.94 -23.07 5.51
CA ASN A 811 -8.11 -21.70 5.96
C ASN A 811 -9.39 -21.15 5.32
N TYR A 812 -10.26 -20.57 6.13
CA TYR A 812 -11.49 -19.93 5.70
C TYR A 812 -11.50 -18.49 6.20
N HIS A 813 -11.70 -17.56 5.29
CA HIS A 813 -11.86 -16.16 5.59
C HIS A 813 -13.20 -15.67 5.04
N TRP A 814 -13.85 -14.80 5.81
CA TRP A 814 -15.08 -14.11 5.40
C TRP A 814 -15.06 -12.67 5.92
N GLU A 815 -15.51 -11.75 5.07
CA GLU A 815 -15.71 -10.34 5.42
C GLU A 815 -17.09 -9.86 5.00
N ALA A 816 -17.68 -8.98 5.81
CA ALA A 816 -18.84 -8.19 5.45
C ALA A 816 -18.50 -7.19 4.33
N GLU A 817 -19.52 -6.59 3.75
CA GLU A 817 -19.36 -5.49 2.80
C GLU A 817 -18.58 -4.32 3.43
N SER A 818 -17.81 -3.61 2.62
CA SER A 818 -17.06 -2.43 3.06
C SER A 818 -16.82 -1.47 1.90
N TYR A 819 -16.66 -0.18 2.20
CA TYR A 819 -16.26 0.79 1.18
C TYR A 819 -14.79 0.64 0.82
N VAL A 820 -14.44 0.91 -0.42
CA VAL A 820 -13.05 0.93 -0.90
C VAL A 820 -12.53 2.37 -1.11
N THR A 821 -13.40 3.35 -0.97
CA THR A 821 -13.07 4.79 -1.00
C THR A 821 -13.73 5.52 0.16
N PRO A 822 -13.26 6.71 0.55
CA PRO A 822 -13.89 7.48 1.62
C PRO A 822 -15.22 8.15 1.20
N TRP A 823 -15.59 8.05 -0.08
CA TRP A 823 -16.76 8.74 -0.63
C TRP A 823 -18.09 8.12 -0.21
N ASN A 824 -18.13 6.79 0.02
CA ASN A 824 -19.32 6.03 0.38
C ASN A 824 -20.52 6.39 -0.53
N MET A 825 -20.37 6.18 -1.81
CA MET A 825 -21.21 6.74 -2.87
C MET A 825 -22.70 6.41 -2.73
N ASP A 826 -23.08 5.27 -2.20
CA ASP A 826 -24.46 4.86 -2.00
C ASP A 826 -25.17 5.65 -0.88
N LYS A 827 -24.44 6.23 0.07
CA LYS A 827 -25.01 7.06 1.14
C LYS A 827 -25.57 8.39 0.63
N HIS A 828 -25.19 8.81 -0.55
CA HIS A 828 -25.59 10.07 -1.17
C HIS A 828 -26.72 9.91 -2.19
N VAL A 829 -27.28 8.72 -2.35
CA VAL A 829 -28.41 8.42 -3.25
C VAL A 829 -29.69 8.34 -2.44
N ASN A 830 -30.72 9.12 -2.80
CA ASN A 830 -32.02 9.09 -2.16
C ASN A 830 -32.90 7.92 -2.61
N ASP A 831 -34.03 7.67 -1.90
CA ASP A 831 -34.96 6.58 -2.20
C ASP A 831 -35.60 6.65 -3.61
N GLU A 832 -35.53 7.78 -4.29
CA GLU A 832 -36.06 7.99 -5.64
C GLU A 832 -34.98 7.79 -6.72
N GLY A 833 -33.75 7.38 -6.32
CA GLY A 833 -32.60 7.24 -7.22
C GLY A 833 -31.98 8.57 -7.66
N GLY A 834 -32.36 9.67 -6.98
CA GLY A 834 -31.74 10.99 -7.11
C GLY A 834 -30.77 11.27 -5.98
N CYS A 835 -30.13 12.43 -5.98
CA CYS A 835 -29.21 12.81 -4.91
C CYS A 835 -29.86 13.57 -3.78
N ASP A 836 -29.45 13.26 -2.56
CA ASP A 836 -29.72 14.09 -1.36
C ASP A 836 -28.74 15.27 -1.24
N GLY A 837 -28.38 15.87 -2.32
CA GLY A 837 -27.47 17.00 -2.35
C GLY A 837 -27.68 17.87 -3.60
N PRO A 838 -26.97 18.97 -3.75
CA PRO A 838 -27.15 19.82 -4.90
C PRO A 838 -26.75 19.05 -6.17
N GLY A 839 -27.74 18.58 -6.81
CA GLY A 839 -27.98 17.67 -7.81
C GLY A 839 -27.31 17.77 -9.15
N TYR A 840 -26.15 17.23 -9.37
CA TYR A 840 -25.75 16.84 -10.71
C TYR A 840 -25.06 15.48 -10.79
N PHE A 841 -24.70 14.86 -9.66
CA PHE A 841 -23.72 13.79 -9.65
C PHE A 841 -24.22 12.45 -9.14
N CYS A 842 -25.45 12.35 -8.76
CA CYS A 842 -26.07 11.07 -8.54
C CYS A 842 -26.75 10.64 -9.81
N LEU A 843 -26.01 10.15 -10.75
CA LEU A 843 -26.62 9.24 -11.70
C LEU A 843 -27.14 8.04 -10.90
N PRO A 844 -28.32 7.52 -11.25
CA PRO A 844 -28.71 6.23 -10.74
C PRO A 844 -27.67 5.23 -11.23
N LEU A 845 -26.66 5.06 -10.41
CA LEU A 845 -25.60 4.10 -10.63
C LEU A 845 -26.11 2.75 -10.19
N GLU A 846 -27.16 2.27 -10.87
CA GLU A 846 -27.73 0.96 -10.58
C GLU A 846 -26.67 -0.15 -10.57
N ASN A 847 -25.46 0.16 -11.08
CA ASN A 847 -24.38 -0.82 -11.24
C ASN A 847 -22.98 -0.28 -10.85
N PHE A 848 -22.86 0.92 -10.30
CA PHE A 848 -21.57 1.43 -9.81
C PHE A 848 -21.68 1.77 -8.33
N THR A 849 -20.86 1.13 -7.54
CA THR A 849 -20.70 1.44 -6.13
C THR A 849 -19.21 1.31 -5.79
N ASP A 850 -18.73 2.18 -4.92
CA ASP A 850 -17.44 2.02 -4.29
C ASP A 850 -17.51 1.07 -3.07
N LYS A 851 -18.64 0.37 -2.93
CA LYS A 851 -18.87 -0.60 -1.88
C LYS A 851 -18.51 -2.01 -2.37
N ARG A 852 -17.48 -2.59 -1.78
CA ARG A 852 -17.11 -3.98 -1.98
C ARG A 852 -18.15 -4.88 -1.33
N PRO A 853 -18.74 -5.85 -2.05
CA PRO A 853 -19.70 -6.79 -1.46
C PRO A 853 -19.02 -7.69 -0.42
N ALA A 854 -19.82 -8.30 0.45
CA ALA A 854 -19.34 -9.37 1.32
C ALA A 854 -18.74 -10.51 0.50
N TRP A 855 -17.65 -11.10 0.98
CA TRP A 855 -16.91 -12.14 0.26
C TRP A 855 -16.36 -13.20 1.20
N GLU A 856 -15.99 -14.36 0.62
CA GLU A 856 -15.36 -15.45 1.34
C GLU A 856 -14.20 -16.03 0.55
N MET A 857 -13.22 -16.60 1.23
CA MET A 857 -12.06 -17.26 0.61
C MET A 857 -11.74 -18.56 1.32
N PHE A 858 -11.40 -19.58 0.54
CA PHE A 858 -10.97 -20.89 1.04
C PHE A 858 -9.57 -21.21 0.51
N ASP A 859 -8.66 -21.53 1.41
CA ASP A 859 -7.37 -22.12 1.06
C ASP A 859 -7.29 -23.55 1.61
N LEU A 860 -6.72 -24.43 0.83
CA LEU A 860 -6.56 -25.84 1.17
C LEU A 860 -5.08 -26.21 1.18
N PHE A 861 -4.68 -26.97 2.17
CA PHE A 861 -3.30 -27.44 2.34
C PHE A 861 -3.28 -28.95 2.56
N LEU A 862 -2.26 -29.61 2.05
CA LEU A 862 -1.95 -31.01 2.36
C LEU A 862 -0.44 -31.17 2.39
N THR A 863 0.10 -31.34 3.60
CA THR A 863 1.53 -31.52 3.82
C THR A 863 1.83 -32.97 4.21
N LEU A 864 2.80 -33.58 3.56
CA LEU A 864 3.43 -34.82 3.95
C LEU A 864 4.82 -34.48 4.47
N ASP A 865 5.05 -34.72 5.76
CA ASP A 865 6.28 -34.42 6.48
C ASP A 865 7.00 -35.72 6.85
N SER A 866 8.29 -35.81 6.52
CA SER A 866 9.08 -37.01 6.84
C SER A 866 9.49 -37.07 8.31
N LYS A 867 9.38 -35.95 9.04
CA LYS A 867 9.93 -35.74 10.38
C LYS A 867 11.46 -35.76 10.48
N ASP A 868 12.15 -36.29 9.47
CA ASP A 868 13.59 -36.35 9.46
C ASP A 868 14.21 -35.12 8.79
N ASN A 869 13.96 -34.96 7.47
CA ASN A 869 14.70 -33.96 6.70
C ASN A 869 14.00 -33.43 5.44
N TRP A 870 12.75 -33.82 5.14
CA TRP A 870 12.03 -33.29 3.99
C TRP A 870 10.52 -33.26 4.19
N TYR A 871 9.88 -32.31 3.48
CA TYR A 871 8.43 -32.31 3.35
C TYR A 871 8.00 -32.06 1.90
N ILE A 872 6.78 -32.44 1.58
CA ILE A 872 6.08 -32.06 0.36
C ILE A 872 4.72 -31.49 0.77
N GLN A 873 4.38 -30.33 0.23
CA GLN A 873 3.09 -29.67 0.45
C GLN A 873 2.42 -29.36 -0.88
N TYR A 874 1.14 -29.68 -0.98
CA TYR A 874 0.22 -29.15 -1.97
C TYR A 874 -0.61 -28.07 -1.32
N ALA A 875 -0.70 -26.88 -1.95
CA ALA A 875 -1.57 -25.79 -1.52
C ALA A 875 -2.48 -25.34 -2.67
N SER A 876 -3.70 -24.94 -2.34
CA SER A 876 -4.65 -24.33 -3.26
C SER A 876 -5.23 -23.10 -2.62
N TYR A 877 -4.71 -21.94 -2.99
CA TYR A 877 -5.17 -20.62 -2.53
C TYR A 877 -6.37 -20.17 -3.36
N ASN A 878 -7.29 -19.47 -2.74
CA ASN A 878 -8.56 -19.06 -3.36
C ASN A 878 -9.20 -20.25 -4.13
N HIS A 879 -9.40 -21.36 -3.44
CA HIS A 879 -9.78 -22.64 -4.06
C HIS A 879 -11.02 -22.55 -4.95
N LYS A 880 -11.98 -21.71 -4.59
CA LYS A 880 -13.22 -21.47 -5.34
C LYS A 880 -13.05 -20.46 -6.47
N SER A 881 -11.91 -19.82 -6.61
CA SER A 881 -11.69 -18.70 -7.55
C SER A 881 -12.65 -17.53 -7.30
N GLU A 882 -12.86 -17.19 -6.04
CA GLU A 882 -13.64 -16.02 -5.68
C GLU A 882 -13.00 -14.76 -6.24
N VAL A 883 -13.81 -13.91 -6.85
CA VAL A 883 -13.35 -12.66 -7.47
C VAL A 883 -13.64 -11.51 -6.52
N VAL A 884 -12.65 -11.16 -5.72
CA VAL A 884 -12.76 -10.09 -4.73
C VAL A 884 -12.20 -8.81 -5.33
N PRO A 885 -12.97 -7.73 -5.42
CA PRO A 885 -12.44 -6.44 -5.82
C PRO A 885 -11.56 -5.85 -4.71
N TRP A 886 -10.28 -5.67 -5.02
CA TRP A 886 -9.32 -4.98 -4.14
C TRP A 886 -9.37 -3.47 -4.31
N TYR A 887 -9.69 -3.01 -5.50
CA TYR A 887 -9.86 -1.62 -5.85
C TYR A 887 -11.05 -1.47 -6.78
N ILE A 888 -11.84 -0.44 -6.58
CA ILE A 888 -12.90 -0.01 -7.47
C ILE A 888 -12.79 1.51 -7.54
N GLY A 889 -12.68 2.06 -8.72
CA GLY A 889 -12.54 3.49 -8.88
C GLY A 889 -12.83 3.96 -10.30
N VAL A 890 -12.90 5.26 -10.45
CA VAL A 890 -12.98 5.93 -11.74
C VAL A 890 -11.79 6.89 -11.83
N GLU A 891 -11.01 6.77 -12.86
CA GLU A 891 -9.89 7.67 -13.09
C GLU A 891 -9.89 8.11 -14.55
N ALA A 892 -9.63 9.38 -14.79
CA ALA A 892 -9.77 10.00 -16.12
C ALA A 892 -11.12 9.65 -16.79
N GLY A 893 -12.18 9.54 -15.99
CA GLY A 893 -13.51 9.17 -16.47
C GLY A 893 -13.70 7.70 -16.82
N ILE A 894 -12.74 6.83 -16.48
CA ILE A 894 -12.74 5.41 -16.84
C ILE A 894 -13.00 4.57 -15.58
N PRO A 895 -14.12 3.83 -15.52
CA PRO A 895 -14.39 2.89 -14.44
C PRO A 895 -13.45 1.70 -14.51
N ARG A 896 -12.73 1.44 -13.44
CA ARG A 896 -11.73 0.37 -13.37
C ARG A 896 -11.71 -0.32 -12.02
N GLY A 897 -11.20 -1.53 -12.00
CA GLY A 897 -11.05 -2.31 -10.78
C GLY A 897 -9.83 -3.20 -10.81
N ALA A 898 -9.34 -3.53 -9.62
CA ALA A 898 -8.35 -4.57 -9.42
C ALA A 898 -8.97 -5.70 -8.61
N TYR A 899 -8.68 -6.94 -8.97
CA TYR A 899 -9.32 -8.12 -8.41
C TYR A 899 -8.30 -9.09 -7.83
N SER A 900 -8.77 -9.94 -6.89
CA SER A 900 -7.98 -11.04 -6.36
C SER A 900 -7.53 -11.99 -7.48
N ALA A 901 -6.36 -12.58 -7.35
CA ALA A 901 -5.91 -13.63 -8.25
C ALA A 901 -6.91 -14.83 -8.22
N PRO A 902 -7.15 -15.50 -9.36
CA PRO A 902 -7.94 -16.73 -9.41
C PRO A 902 -7.23 -17.83 -8.61
N SER A 903 -7.90 -19.01 -8.46
CA SER A 903 -7.34 -20.14 -7.75
C SER A 903 -5.90 -20.46 -8.17
N GLN A 904 -4.98 -20.35 -7.20
CA GLN A 904 -3.57 -20.68 -7.35
C GLN A 904 -3.32 -22.08 -6.76
N LYS A 905 -2.61 -22.93 -7.52
CA LYS A 905 -2.24 -24.28 -7.08
C LYS A 905 -0.74 -24.39 -7.09
N VAL A 906 -0.17 -24.75 -5.96
CA VAL A 906 1.27 -24.75 -5.72
C VAL A 906 1.69 -26.05 -5.09
N VAL A 907 2.86 -26.56 -5.49
CA VAL A 907 3.56 -27.67 -4.82
C VAL A 907 4.86 -27.11 -4.25
N ARG A 908 5.12 -27.43 -2.99
CA ARG A 908 6.37 -27.08 -2.30
C ARG A 908 7.10 -28.34 -1.89
N PHE A 909 8.39 -28.31 -2.04
CA PHE A 909 9.31 -29.34 -1.54
C PHE A 909 10.35 -28.67 -0.65
N GLY A 910 10.46 -29.09 0.60
CA GLY A 910 11.49 -28.63 1.52
C GLY A 910 12.44 -29.78 1.88
N TYR A 911 13.72 -29.45 1.99
CA TYR A 911 14.77 -30.34 2.46
C TYR A 911 15.65 -29.63 3.47
N TYR A 912 15.95 -30.31 4.59
CA TYR A 912 16.78 -29.80 5.69
C TYR A 912 17.97 -30.74 5.91
N TRP A 913 19.17 -30.23 6.27
CA TRP A 913 20.34 -31.02 6.54
C TRP A 913 21.21 -30.45 7.66
#